data_09d99732decb9b8f080e28784559ddfe
#
_entry.id   09d99732decb9b8f080e28784559ddfe
#
_cell.length_a   1.000
_cell.length_b   1.000
_cell.length_c   1.000
_cell.angle_alpha   90.00
_cell.angle_beta   90.00
_cell.angle_gamma   90.00
#
_symmetry.space_group_name_H-M   'P 1'
#
loop_
_entity.id
_entity.type
_entity.pdbx_description
1 polymer ?
#
loop_
_entity_poly.entity_id
_entity_poly.type
_entity_poly.pdbx_seq_one_letter_code
_entity_poly.pdbx_strand_id
1 'polypeptide(L)'
;MSSESLPQQSADSSAAEKLFAEQMAAERGYVARVYARLDELREETAEKLAAVRKNQAVGGHQNRSERDSFATHYEDRLAQLNAVDSRLTFGRLDMDREGADAVRYIGRIGITDSNQQRLLMDWRAPEAGTFYQATAFHSMGVRRRRHLMLEGRTVVNIEDEVFDSEMLQDEDSLHGEGALLAALNKKRTGRMGDIVATIQAEQDAIIRSELPGVRVVQGGPGTGKTAVALHRAAYLLYTNRERLSKAGVLVVGPSNSFMWYIERVLPSLGETGVVMASLATLYPGLRAVPEKDRAVAALKGDLRMVKVIKRAVADRQKVPAQVQHLNVEGTDVELTPEMIRSARSRARSTGKPHNEARETFVKILLKELTAKLDDQLNRAAGRVVERPYLQDDVRASMDVRRALNLAWMPLSPETLLRSLFSKPHYLESATRELPKAERELLARPADAPFTEADVPLLDEAAELLGDFSKVTGAAAAARAAAEHRANLENAAKALENVHQSLEDIGADGVITPEQIAMMNEVRGERMTAAAAASADRTWAYGHIVVDEAQELSPMQWRLLMRRCPMKSFTIVGDIAQASSAAAASSWSQALEPFVGERFTLEELTINYRTPAQIAEAAVSVAQAAGYEVSAPRAVREGQWPPQVHEVAAESVVEQTVSVVSEEVAHSGGALIGVVCPPSLYVQTAQAVARAHADRTGTAQTALENQVLVLTPWEAKGLEFDVVVIVEPQQLIDDADGAVGDLYVSMTRPTQRLHMVGSRMPAGL
;
A
#
# COMPACT_ATOMS: atom_id res chain seq x y z
N MET A 1 -10.02 72.31 26.41
CA MET A 1 -10.26 72.35 24.98
C MET A 1 -9.33 71.33 24.33
N SER A 2 -9.66 70.28 23.71
CA SER A 2 -10.92 69.74 23.20
C SER A 2 -10.85 68.22 23.23
N SER A 3 -11.87 67.62 23.77
CA SER A 3 -12.26 66.24 23.48
C SER A 3 -12.85 66.22 22.05
N GLU A 4 -12.46 65.21 21.26
CA GLU A 4 -13.32 64.61 20.21
C GLU A 4 -12.48 63.75 19.29
N SER A 5 -12.60 62.44 19.42
CA SER A 5 -12.72 61.52 18.32
C SER A 5 -12.63 60.06 18.79
N LEU A 6 -13.75 59.53 19.29
CA LEU A 6 -14.00 58.11 19.42
C LEU A 6 -15.49 57.85 19.29
N PRO A 7 -16.05 57.75 18.06
CA PRO A 7 -17.11 56.78 17.80
C PRO A 7 -17.04 56.04 16.43
N GLN A 8 -16.05 56.27 15.56
CA GLN A 8 -16.07 55.61 14.23
C GLN A 8 -15.65 54.12 14.24
N GLN A 9 -14.71 53.71 15.11
CA GLN A 9 -14.27 52.31 15.16
C GLN A 9 -15.34 51.32 15.64
N SER A 10 -16.31 51.72 16.47
CA SER A 10 -17.36 50.81 16.97
C SER A 10 -18.50 50.55 15.97
N ALA A 11 -18.75 51.50 15.06
CA ALA A 11 -19.82 51.38 14.03
C ALA A 11 -19.34 50.47 12.87
N ASP A 12 -18.08 50.56 12.46
CA ASP A 12 -17.50 49.77 11.39
C ASP A 12 -17.33 48.29 11.81
N SER A 13 -16.95 48.01 13.07
CA SER A 13 -16.92 46.66 13.63
C SER A 13 -18.29 45.97 13.61
N SER A 14 -19.35 46.70 13.98
CA SER A 14 -20.73 46.16 13.97
C SER A 14 -21.27 45.89 12.54
N ALA A 15 -20.85 46.67 11.54
CA ALA A 15 -21.22 46.45 10.15
C ALA A 15 -20.49 45.23 9.54
N ALA A 16 -19.20 45.07 9.82
CA ALA A 16 -18.42 43.94 9.39
C ALA A 16 -18.91 42.63 10.00
N GLU A 17 -19.23 42.60 11.30
CA GLU A 17 -19.80 41.42 11.97
C GLU A 17 -21.16 41.00 11.39
N LYS A 18 -22.03 41.99 11.04
CA LYS A 18 -23.31 41.68 10.37
C LYS A 18 -23.10 41.10 8.98
N LEU A 19 -22.21 41.70 8.17
CA LEU A 19 -21.90 41.22 6.83
C LEU A 19 -21.35 39.79 6.90
N PHE A 20 -20.42 39.49 7.82
CA PHE A 20 -19.89 38.16 8.05
C PHE A 20 -21.01 37.16 8.43
N ALA A 21 -21.90 37.55 9.35
CA ALA A 21 -23.02 36.70 9.76
C ALA A 21 -24.00 36.42 8.60
N GLU A 22 -24.25 37.38 7.73
CA GLU A 22 -25.08 37.21 6.52
C GLU A 22 -24.40 36.26 5.52
N GLN A 23 -23.12 36.42 5.28
CA GLN A 23 -22.33 35.51 4.42
C GLN A 23 -22.30 34.08 4.97
N MET A 24 -22.07 33.92 6.27
CA MET A 24 -22.13 32.63 6.94
C MET A 24 -23.49 31.94 6.80
N ALA A 25 -24.58 32.72 6.94
CA ALA A 25 -25.94 32.20 6.79
C ALA A 25 -26.23 31.76 5.35
N ALA A 26 -25.75 32.52 4.35
CA ALA A 26 -25.85 32.15 2.95
C ALA A 26 -25.11 30.86 2.62
N GLU A 27 -23.86 30.71 3.10
CA GLU A 27 -23.07 29.51 2.89
C GLU A 27 -23.67 28.27 3.59
N ARG A 28 -24.16 28.43 4.82
CA ARG A 28 -24.92 27.38 5.53
C ARG A 28 -26.14 26.92 4.76
N GLY A 29 -26.92 27.85 4.23
CA GLY A 29 -28.08 27.53 3.43
C GLY A 29 -27.75 26.79 2.14
N TYR A 30 -26.67 27.18 1.47
CA TYR A 30 -26.20 26.50 0.26
C TYR A 30 -25.70 25.08 0.56
N VAL A 31 -24.82 24.93 1.54
CA VAL A 31 -24.27 23.63 1.95
C VAL A 31 -25.36 22.68 2.42
N ALA A 32 -26.37 23.17 3.18
CA ALA A 32 -27.52 22.36 3.57
C ALA A 32 -28.30 21.82 2.37
N ARG A 33 -28.47 22.62 1.30
CA ARG A 33 -29.09 22.17 0.04
C ARG A 33 -28.27 21.11 -0.66
N VAL A 34 -26.93 21.22 -0.67
CA VAL A 34 -26.03 20.20 -1.24
C VAL A 34 -26.14 18.87 -0.47
N TYR A 35 -26.22 18.92 0.87
CA TYR A 35 -26.40 17.71 1.69
C TYR A 35 -27.79 17.09 1.52
N ALA A 36 -28.85 17.90 1.40
CA ALA A 36 -30.19 17.38 1.12
C ALA A 36 -30.16 16.56 -0.19
N ARG A 37 -29.50 17.09 -1.25
CA ARG A 37 -29.37 16.37 -2.51
C ARG A 37 -28.50 15.11 -2.38
N LEU A 38 -27.46 15.12 -1.56
CA LEU A 38 -26.66 13.91 -1.25
C LEU A 38 -27.54 12.81 -0.64
N ASP A 39 -28.39 13.18 0.33
CA ASP A 39 -29.29 12.22 1.00
C ASP A 39 -30.33 11.66 0.02
N GLU A 40 -30.92 12.49 -0.84
CA GLU A 40 -31.80 12.02 -1.94
C GLU A 40 -31.07 11.04 -2.87
N LEU A 41 -29.83 11.33 -3.27
CA LEU A 41 -29.04 10.43 -4.12
C LEU A 41 -28.72 9.09 -3.45
N ARG A 42 -28.54 9.08 -2.12
CA ARG A 42 -28.38 7.84 -1.36
C ARG A 42 -29.65 7.01 -1.37
N GLU A 43 -30.80 7.62 -1.10
CA GLU A 43 -32.10 6.95 -1.15
C GLU A 43 -32.38 6.39 -2.54
N GLU A 44 -32.24 7.21 -3.60
CA GLU A 44 -32.40 6.78 -4.99
C GLU A 44 -31.48 5.59 -5.34
N THR A 45 -30.22 5.61 -4.86
CA THR A 45 -29.25 4.56 -5.14
C THR A 45 -29.57 3.28 -4.37
N ALA A 46 -30.00 3.41 -3.10
CA ALA A 46 -30.43 2.29 -2.27
C ALA A 46 -31.69 1.61 -2.84
N GLU A 47 -32.66 2.41 -3.31
CA GLU A 47 -33.87 1.88 -3.96
C GLU A 47 -33.53 1.12 -5.24
N LYS A 48 -32.65 1.67 -6.10
CA LYS A 48 -32.16 1.00 -7.32
C LYS A 48 -31.45 -0.31 -7.00
N LEU A 49 -30.59 -0.32 -5.97
CA LEU A 49 -29.91 -1.54 -5.51
C LEU A 49 -30.94 -2.59 -5.03
N ALA A 50 -31.92 -2.16 -4.21
CA ALA A 50 -32.98 -3.05 -3.71
C ALA A 50 -33.83 -3.60 -4.86
N ALA A 51 -34.16 -2.79 -5.86
CA ALA A 51 -34.90 -3.20 -7.05
C ALA A 51 -34.11 -4.23 -7.88
N VAL A 52 -32.81 -4.02 -8.10
CA VAL A 52 -31.93 -4.97 -8.80
C VAL A 52 -31.80 -6.29 -8.05
N ARG A 53 -31.68 -6.25 -6.71
CA ARG A 53 -31.62 -7.44 -5.87
C ARG A 53 -32.94 -8.21 -5.80
N LYS A 54 -34.08 -7.50 -5.81
CA LYS A 54 -35.44 -8.09 -5.76
C LYS A 54 -35.85 -8.76 -7.08
N ASN A 55 -35.38 -8.30 -8.22
CA ASN A 55 -35.67 -8.90 -9.52
C ASN A 55 -35.05 -10.30 -9.60
N GLN A 56 -35.84 -11.33 -9.33
CA GLN A 56 -35.47 -12.72 -9.58
C GLN A 56 -35.26 -12.90 -11.07
N ALA A 57 -34.02 -13.13 -11.49
CA ALA A 57 -33.70 -13.31 -12.90
C ALA A 57 -34.31 -14.64 -13.41
N VAL A 58 -35.47 -14.56 -13.99
CA VAL A 58 -36.00 -15.58 -14.89
C VAL A 58 -35.29 -15.39 -16.23
N GLY A 59 -34.13 -16.05 -16.42
CA GLY A 59 -33.34 -15.93 -17.66
C GLY A 59 -31.94 -16.50 -17.53
N GLY A 60 -31.27 -16.70 -18.66
CA GLY A 60 -29.99 -17.37 -18.80
C GLY A 60 -28.81 -16.63 -18.07
N HIS A 61 -27.61 -17.23 -18.13
CA HIS A 61 -26.39 -16.74 -17.49
C HIS A 61 -26.05 -15.26 -17.78
N GLN A 62 -26.42 -14.74 -18.93
CA GLN A 62 -26.14 -13.36 -19.37
C GLN A 62 -26.93 -12.34 -18.53
N ASN A 63 -28.24 -12.57 -18.32
CA ASN A 63 -29.09 -11.67 -17.53
C ASN A 63 -28.72 -11.64 -16.03
N ARG A 64 -28.17 -12.75 -15.51
CA ARG A 64 -27.64 -12.80 -14.13
C ARG A 64 -26.35 -11.98 -13.99
N SER A 65 -25.44 -12.11 -14.97
CA SER A 65 -24.18 -11.37 -15.03
C SER A 65 -24.38 -9.85 -15.12
N GLU A 66 -25.37 -9.40 -15.89
CA GLU A 66 -25.72 -7.97 -16.00
C GLU A 66 -26.31 -7.45 -14.68
N ARG A 67 -27.22 -8.20 -14.06
CA ARG A 67 -27.81 -7.84 -12.77
C ARG A 67 -26.73 -7.67 -11.68
N ASP A 68 -25.82 -8.64 -11.56
CA ASP A 68 -24.78 -8.62 -10.55
C ASP A 68 -23.80 -7.47 -10.80
N SER A 69 -23.54 -7.13 -12.06
CA SER A 69 -22.77 -5.94 -12.43
C SER A 69 -23.46 -4.64 -12.02
N PHE A 70 -24.78 -4.53 -12.19
CA PHE A 70 -25.56 -3.38 -11.74
C PHE A 70 -25.62 -3.30 -10.20
N ALA A 71 -25.78 -4.43 -9.51
CA ALA A 71 -25.78 -4.45 -8.06
C ALA A 71 -24.45 -3.94 -7.50
N THR A 72 -23.32 -4.46 -8.00
CA THR A 72 -21.97 -3.99 -7.59
C THR A 72 -21.79 -2.50 -7.89
N HIS A 73 -22.25 -2.02 -9.06
CA HIS A 73 -22.18 -0.60 -9.40
C HIS A 73 -22.94 0.28 -8.40
N TYR A 74 -24.15 -0.13 -7.98
CA TYR A 74 -24.92 0.64 -6.99
C TYR A 74 -24.35 0.50 -5.58
N GLU A 75 -23.79 -0.63 -5.21
CA GLU A 75 -23.06 -0.83 -3.95
C GLU A 75 -21.85 0.09 -3.86
N ASP A 76 -21.01 0.12 -4.89
CA ASP A 76 -19.85 1.01 -4.98
C ASP A 76 -20.29 2.48 -4.92
N ARG A 77 -21.35 2.83 -5.65
CA ARG A 77 -21.89 4.19 -5.64
C ARG A 77 -22.42 4.59 -4.25
N LEU A 78 -23.12 3.69 -3.58
CA LEU A 78 -23.62 3.93 -2.22
C LEU A 78 -22.47 4.08 -1.22
N ALA A 79 -21.43 3.26 -1.33
CA ALA A 79 -20.22 3.36 -0.53
C ALA A 79 -19.51 4.71 -0.74
N GLN A 80 -19.38 5.18 -1.98
CA GLN A 80 -18.83 6.50 -2.30
C GLN A 80 -19.65 7.63 -1.67
N LEU A 81 -20.99 7.60 -1.82
CA LEU A 81 -21.88 8.61 -1.26
C LEU A 81 -21.80 8.63 0.27
N ASN A 82 -21.67 7.48 0.92
CA ASN A 82 -21.54 7.36 2.37
C ASN A 82 -20.17 7.84 2.87
N ALA A 83 -19.11 7.59 2.14
CA ALA A 83 -17.74 7.98 2.52
C ALA A 83 -17.56 9.50 2.61
N VAL A 84 -18.35 10.29 1.88
CA VAL A 84 -18.26 11.76 1.83
C VAL A 84 -19.27 12.48 2.73
N ASP A 85 -19.82 11.81 3.72
CA ASP A 85 -20.85 12.37 4.62
C ASP A 85 -20.39 13.62 5.39
N SER A 86 -19.13 13.66 5.78
CA SER A 86 -18.56 14.81 6.48
C SER A 86 -17.68 15.64 5.54
N ARG A 87 -17.79 16.99 5.66
CA ARG A 87 -16.96 17.93 4.89
C ARG A 87 -17.08 17.77 3.38
N LEU A 88 -18.29 17.53 2.89
CA LEU A 88 -18.56 17.30 1.47
C LEU A 88 -18.12 18.48 0.59
N THR A 89 -18.44 19.72 1.02
CA THR A 89 -18.08 20.99 0.36
C THR A 89 -16.96 21.65 1.16
N PHE A 90 -15.94 22.18 0.52
CA PHE A 90 -14.83 22.84 1.21
C PHE A 90 -14.35 24.14 0.55
N GLY A 91 -14.84 24.44 -0.66
CA GLY A 91 -14.42 25.62 -1.38
C GLY A 91 -15.51 26.25 -2.22
N ARG A 92 -15.35 27.55 -2.46
CA ARG A 92 -16.13 28.32 -3.41
C ARG A 92 -15.21 29.24 -4.19
N LEU A 93 -15.45 29.36 -5.49
CA LEU A 93 -14.81 30.32 -6.39
C LEU A 93 -15.83 31.29 -6.89
N ASP A 94 -15.54 32.57 -6.75
CA ASP A 94 -16.24 33.65 -7.45
C ASP A 94 -15.38 33.98 -8.69
N MET A 95 -15.95 33.76 -9.87
CA MET A 95 -15.24 33.89 -11.15
C MET A 95 -15.53 35.27 -11.78
N ASP A 96 -14.58 35.75 -12.57
CA ASP A 96 -14.76 36.91 -13.43
C ASP A 96 -15.58 36.54 -14.69
N ARG A 97 -16.82 36.11 -14.47
CA ARG A 97 -17.76 35.65 -15.51
C ARG A 97 -19.17 35.91 -15.05
N GLU A 98 -20.07 36.13 -16.01
CA GLU A 98 -21.51 36.29 -15.74
C GLU A 98 -22.25 34.94 -15.89
N GLY A 99 -23.42 34.84 -15.21
CA GLY A 99 -24.31 33.69 -15.35
C GLY A 99 -24.05 32.55 -14.37
N ALA A 100 -24.45 31.34 -14.74
CA ALA A 100 -24.39 30.14 -13.88
C ALA A 100 -22.98 29.74 -13.46
N ASP A 101 -21.96 30.15 -14.22
CA ASP A 101 -20.54 29.86 -13.95
C ASP A 101 -19.84 30.95 -13.13
N ALA A 102 -20.55 31.98 -12.71
CA ALA A 102 -20.01 33.07 -11.88
C ALA A 102 -19.59 32.58 -10.48
N VAL A 103 -20.29 31.59 -9.95
CA VAL A 103 -19.99 30.97 -8.64
C VAL A 103 -19.88 29.48 -8.81
N ARG A 104 -18.76 28.89 -8.31
CA ARG A 104 -18.51 27.47 -8.34
C ARG A 104 -18.18 26.95 -6.95
N TYR A 105 -18.96 25.97 -6.49
CA TYR A 105 -18.65 25.27 -5.25
C TYR A 105 -17.83 24.02 -5.53
N ILE A 106 -16.79 23.81 -4.75
CA ILE A 106 -15.85 22.70 -4.88
C ILE A 106 -16.04 21.74 -3.71
N GLY A 107 -16.10 20.46 -4.02
CA GLY A 107 -16.26 19.42 -3.02
C GLY A 107 -15.61 18.09 -3.38
N ARG A 108 -15.82 17.11 -2.53
CA ARG A 108 -15.20 15.79 -2.63
C ARG A 108 -15.72 14.95 -3.79
N ILE A 109 -16.98 15.14 -4.15
CA ILE A 109 -17.63 14.53 -5.31
C ILE A 109 -18.46 15.57 -6.06
N GLY A 110 -18.76 15.29 -7.33
CA GLY A 110 -19.69 16.10 -8.12
C GLY A 110 -21.14 15.76 -7.77
N ILE A 111 -21.97 16.80 -7.57
CA ILE A 111 -23.40 16.67 -7.32
C ILE A 111 -24.15 17.60 -8.28
N THR A 112 -25.20 17.05 -8.91
CA THR A 112 -26.16 17.79 -9.74
C THR A 112 -27.54 17.72 -9.10
N ASP A 113 -28.35 18.78 -9.31
CA ASP A 113 -29.75 18.73 -8.92
C ASP A 113 -30.60 17.87 -9.86
N SER A 114 -31.90 17.82 -9.59
CA SER A 114 -32.89 17.11 -10.43
C SER A 114 -33.00 17.64 -11.86
N ASN A 115 -32.57 18.89 -12.12
CA ASN A 115 -32.55 19.52 -13.44
C ASN A 115 -31.19 19.42 -14.12
N GLN A 116 -30.29 18.58 -13.62
CA GLN A 116 -28.92 18.40 -14.14
C GLN A 116 -28.03 19.66 -13.98
N GLN A 117 -28.43 20.63 -13.18
CA GLN A 117 -27.59 21.79 -12.85
C GLN A 117 -26.54 21.38 -11.80
N ARG A 118 -25.30 21.81 -11.99
CA ARG A 118 -24.19 21.52 -11.09
C ARG A 118 -24.36 22.28 -9.77
N LEU A 119 -24.58 21.53 -8.67
CA LEU A 119 -24.56 22.08 -7.31
C LEU A 119 -23.16 22.06 -6.72
N LEU A 120 -22.40 21.00 -6.99
CA LEU A 120 -21.07 20.82 -6.45
C LEU A 120 -20.13 20.26 -7.52
N MET A 121 -18.99 20.88 -7.71
CA MET A 121 -17.95 20.43 -8.62
C MET A 121 -17.00 19.48 -7.88
N ASP A 122 -16.70 18.35 -8.51
CA ASP A 122 -15.68 17.42 -8.02
C ASP A 122 -14.29 18.09 -8.07
N TRP A 123 -13.54 18.01 -6.99
CA TRP A 123 -12.19 18.59 -6.91
C TRP A 123 -11.22 18.03 -7.95
N ARG A 124 -11.49 16.80 -8.43
CA ARG A 124 -10.69 16.12 -9.46
C ARG A 124 -10.97 16.64 -10.86
N ALA A 125 -12.07 17.33 -11.08
CA ALA A 125 -12.37 17.91 -12.38
C ALA A 125 -11.27 18.90 -12.81
N PRO A 126 -10.89 18.94 -14.09
CA PRO A 126 -9.87 19.87 -14.58
C PRO A 126 -10.16 21.32 -14.20
N GLU A 127 -11.42 21.74 -14.27
CA GLU A 127 -11.86 23.09 -13.97
C GLU A 127 -11.73 23.46 -12.47
N ALA A 128 -11.70 22.46 -11.59
CA ALA A 128 -11.45 22.67 -10.16
C ALA A 128 -9.97 23.01 -9.86
N GLY A 129 -9.07 22.81 -10.81
CA GLY A 129 -7.65 23.16 -10.68
C GLY A 129 -7.44 24.64 -10.35
N THR A 130 -8.29 25.53 -10.86
CA THR A 130 -8.23 26.97 -10.54
C THR A 130 -8.35 27.26 -9.04
N PHE A 131 -9.05 26.41 -8.28
CA PHE A 131 -9.15 26.57 -6.82
C PHE A 131 -7.80 26.42 -6.12
N TYR A 132 -6.90 25.59 -6.65
CA TYR A 132 -5.59 25.32 -6.04
C TYR A 132 -4.47 26.16 -6.62
N GLN A 133 -4.54 26.48 -7.91
CA GLN A 133 -3.46 27.10 -8.69
C GLN A 133 -3.55 28.62 -8.81
N ALA A 134 -4.74 29.21 -8.61
CA ALA A 134 -4.90 30.66 -8.68
C ALA A 134 -4.06 31.35 -7.60
N THR A 135 -3.35 32.40 -8.00
CA THR A 135 -2.52 33.26 -7.13
C THR A 135 -2.79 34.73 -7.44
N ALA A 136 -2.38 35.64 -6.55
CA ALA A 136 -2.51 37.07 -6.76
C ALA A 136 -1.80 37.56 -8.06
N PHE A 137 -0.74 36.84 -8.51
CA PHE A 137 -0.02 37.16 -9.76
C PHE A 137 -0.67 36.51 -11.00
N HIS A 138 -1.42 35.42 -10.80
CA HIS A 138 -2.08 34.68 -11.88
C HIS A 138 -3.43 34.16 -11.41
N SER A 139 -4.44 35.05 -11.47
CA SER A 139 -5.78 34.78 -10.92
C SER A 139 -6.57 33.69 -11.66
N MET A 140 -6.21 33.35 -12.91
CA MET A 140 -6.91 32.38 -13.76
C MET A 140 -8.42 32.70 -13.92
N GLY A 141 -8.80 33.98 -13.83
CA GLY A 141 -10.18 34.42 -13.87
C GLY A 141 -10.95 34.24 -12.55
N VAL A 142 -10.27 33.98 -11.46
CA VAL A 142 -10.83 33.94 -10.10
C VAL A 142 -10.75 35.33 -9.50
N ARG A 143 -11.87 35.85 -9.01
CA ARG A 143 -11.95 37.14 -8.28
C ARG A 143 -11.74 36.92 -6.78
N ARG A 144 -12.35 35.84 -6.24
CA ARG A 144 -12.23 35.44 -4.83
C ARG A 144 -12.26 33.92 -4.70
N ARG A 145 -11.38 33.39 -3.88
CA ARG A 145 -11.41 32.04 -3.37
C ARG A 145 -11.85 32.03 -1.93
N ARG A 146 -12.91 31.27 -1.61
CA ARG A 146 -13.43 31.11 -0.26
C ARG A 146 -13.21 29.68 0.21
N HIS A 147 -12.53 29.50 1.33
CA HIS A 147 -12.44 28.25 2.05
C HIS A 147 -13.61 28.11 3.00
N LEU A 148 -14.31 26.97 2.96
CA LEU A 148 -15.43 26.63 3.83
C LEU A 148 -14.96 25.61 4.87
N MET A 149 -14.94 26.01 6.13
CA MET A 149 -14.62 25.12 7.24
C MET A 149 -15.89 24.49 7.77
N LEU A 150 -15.98 23.14 7.69
CA LEU A 150 -17.13 22.37 8.14
C LEU A 150 -16.78 21.51 9.35
N GLU A 151 -17.72 21.45 10.31
CA GLU A 151 -17.80 20.40 11.32
C GLU A 151 -19.02 19.53 11.04
N GLY A 152 -18.74 18.25 10.70
CA GLY A 152 -19.76 17.39 10.15
C GLY A 152 -20.33 17.95 8.87
N ARG A 153 -21.62 18.33 8.91
CA ARG A 153 -22.37 18.90 7.78
C ARG A 153 -22.57 20.42 7.87
N THR A 154 -22.06 21.06 8.93
CA THR A 154 -22.33 22.48 9.21
C THR A 154 -21.10 23.34 8.96
N VAL A 155 -21.27 24.46 8.25
CA VAL A 155 -20.23 25.49 8.08
C VAL A 155 -20.01 26.21 9.40
N VAL A 156 -18.81 26.15 9.95
CA VAL A 156 -18.41 26.79 11.20
C VAL A 156 -17.58 28.05 10.99
N ASN A 157 -16.84 28.13 9.89
CA ASN A 157 -16.06 29.31 9.52
C ASN A 157 -15.89 29.43 8.01
N ILE A 158 -15.62 30.64 7.52
CA ILE A 158 -15.25 30.95 6.14
C ILE A 158 -14.01 31.82 6.14
N GLU A 159 -13.11 31.58 5.15
CA GLU A 159 -11.91 32.38 4.92
C GLU A 159 -11.83 32.78 3.46
N ASP A 160 -11.64 34.05 3.18
CA ASP A 160 -11.59 34.59 1.83
C ASP A 160 -10.18 34.99 1.43
N GLU A 161 -9.82 34.66 0.20
CA GLU A 161 -8.62 35.14 -0.49
C GLU A 161 -9.07 35.88 -1.75
N VAL A 162 -8.80 37.19 -1.81
CA VAL A 162 -9.22 38.06 -2.89
C VAL A 162 -8.08 38.29 -3.88
N PHE A 163 -8.35 38.04 -5.15
CA PHE A 163 -7.38 38.22 -6.26
C PHE A 163 -7.67 39.47 -7.10
N ASP A 164 -8.82 40.09 -6.93
CA ASP A 164 -9.24 41.26 -7.65
C ASP A 164 -8.86 42.54 -6.90
N SER A 165 -8.05 43.39 -7.53
CA SER A 165 -7.59 44.65 -6.95
C SER A 165 -8.74 45.67 -6.66
N GLU A 166 -9.87 45.54 -7.34
CA GLU A 166 -11.05 46.42 -7.08
C GLU A 166 -11.78 46.02 -5.81
N MET A 167 -11.63 44.77 -5.34
CA MET A 167 -12.22 44.26 -4.09
C MET A 167 -11.28 44.44 -2.87
N LEU A 168 -10.04 44.87 -3.08
CA LEU A 168 -9.03 45.06 -2.02
C LEU A 168 -9.17 46.38 -1.24
N GLN A 169 -10.30 47.09 -1.35
CA GLN A 169 -10.49 48.37 -0.66
C GLN A 169 -10.76 48.22 0.86
N ASP A 170 -10.90 47.02 1.38
CA ASP A 170 -10.97 46.71 2.82
C ASP A 170 -9.71 45.99 3.29
N GLU A 171 -8.91 46.61 4.14
CA GLU A 171 -7.52 46.29 4.52
C GLU A 171 -7.31 44.97 5.32
N ASP A 172 -8.31 44.13 5.53
CA ASP A 172 -8.21 43.00 6.49
C ASP A 172 -8.20 41.59 5.88
N SER A 173 -7.99 41.38 4.58
CA SER A 173 -8.20 40.07 3.95
C SER A 173 -6.93 39.42 3.33
N LEU A 174 -5.79 39.47 4.00
CA LEU A 174 -4.52 38.91 3.49
C LEU A 174 -4.11 37.53 4.11
N HIS A 175 -5.04 36.63 4.46
CA HIS A 175 -4.68 35.40 5.14
C HIS A 175 -5.31 34.13 4.55
N GLY A 176 -4.81 33.67 3.40
CA GLY A 176 -5.11 32.31 2.88
C GLY A 176 -4.43 31.15 3.64
N GLU A 177 -3.66 31.42 4.68
CA GLU A 177 -2.96 30.39 5.50
C GLU A 177 -3.79 29.87 6.68
N GLY A 178 -4.87 30.55 7.06
CA GLY A 178 -5.65 30.19 8.26
C GLY A 178 -6.35 28.84 8.20
N ALA A 179 -6.93 28.50 7.04
CA ALA A 179 -7.58 27.20 6.83
C ALA A 179 -6.57 26.05 6.95
N LEU A 180 -5.38 26.24 6.39
CA LEU A 180 -4.28 25.29 6.48
C LEU A 180 -3.82 25.12 7.94
N LEU A 181 -3.56 26.23 8.65
CA LEU A 181 -3.13 26.21 10.05
C LEU A 181 -4.20 25.60 10.96
N ALA A 182 -5.48 25.88 10.74
CA ALA A 182 -6.58 25.28 11.49
C ALA A 182 -6.67 23.75 11.27
N ALA A 183 -6.46 23.29 10.04
CA ALA A 183 -6.43 21.86 9.73
C ALA A 183 -5.24 21.14 10.37
N LEU A 184 -4.07 21.80 10.39
CA LEU A 184 -2.84 21.28 10.98
C LEU A 184 -2.87 21.22 12.51
N ASN A 185 -3.64 22.10 13.17
CA ASN A 185 -3.75 22.17 14.63
C ASN A 185 -4.77 21.19 15.23
N LYS A 186 -5.54 20.46 14.41
CA LYS A 186 -6.46 19.41 14.90
C LYS A 186 -5.69 18.26 15.54
N LYS A 187 -6.20 17.75 16.70
CA LYS A 187 -5.67 16.56 17.36
C LYS A 187 -5.72 15.35 16.44
N ARG A 188 -4.70 14.49 16.50
CA ARG A 188 -4.61 13.28 15.70
C ARG A 188 -5.59 12.22 16.22
N THR A 189 -6.25 11.54 15.28
CA THR A 189 -7.22 10.46 15.57
C THR A 189 -6.65 9.06 15.36
N GLY A 190 -5.31 8.95 15.22
CA GLY A 190 -4.64 7.69 14.86
C GLY A 190 -4.86 7.25 13.41
N ARG A 191 -5.48 8.10 12.56
CA ARG A 191 -5.74 7.86 11.15
C ARG A 191 -5.36 9.06 10.32
N MET A 192 -4.87 8.83 9.11
CA MET A 192 -4.61 9.90 8.15
C MET A 192 -5.92 10.53 7.69
N GLY A 193 -6.03 11.87 7.78
CA GLY A 193 -7.07 12.65 7.13
C GLY A 193 -6.68 13.02 5.71
N ASP A 194 -7.67 13.29 4.86
CA ASP A 194 -7.39 13.88 3.55
C ASP A 194 -7.06 15.37 3.66
N ILE A 195 -6.32 15.88 2.69
CA ILE A 195 -5.89 17.28 2.61
C ILE A 195 -6.56 18.03 1.45
N VAL A 196 -7.65 17.50 0.89
CA VAL A 196 -8.30 18.07 -0.32
C VAL A 196 -8.56 19.59 -0.19
N ALA A 197 -8.96 20.04 1.00
CA ALA A 197 -9.25 21.45 1.24
C ALA A 197 -7.99 22.34 1.37
N THR A 198 -6.81 21.74 1.56
CA THR A 198 -5.56 22.45 1.90
C THR A 198 -4.39 22.09 0.97
N ILE A 199 -4.67 21.47 -0.18
CA ILE A 199 -3.66 21.18 -1.22
C ILE A 199 -3.08 22.52 -1.70
N GLN A 200 -1.75 22.59 -1.72
CA GLN A 200 -1.02 23.76 -2.20
C GLN A 200 -0.71 23.66 -3.70
N ALA A 201 -0.39 24.76 -4.34
CA ALA A 201 -0.19 24.82 -5.79
C ALA A 201 0.92 23.88 -6.29
N GLU A 202 2.04 23.71 -5.56
CA GLU A 202 3.11 22.76 -5.90
C GLU A 202 2.61 21.29 -5.85
N GLN A 203 1.79 20.98 -4.83
CA GLN A 203 1.20 19.66 -4.65
C GLN A 203 0.16 19.37 -5.74
N ASP A 204 -0.70 20.36 -6.06
CA ASP A 204 -1.74 20.23 -7.10
C ASP A 204 -1.14 20.02 -8.49
N ALA A 205 -0.04 20.70 -8.81
CA ALA A 205 0.69 20.51 -10.08
C ALA A 205 1.16 19.04 -10.24
N ILE A 206 1.69 18.44 -9.17
CA ILE A 206 2.10 17.03 -9.16
C ILE A 206 0.89 16.11 -9.27
N ILE A 207 -0.16 16.37 -8.49
CA ILE A 207 -1.39 15.55 -8.47
C ILE A 207 -2.02 15.49 -9.87
N ARG A 208 -2.10 16.61 -10.58
CA ARG A 208 -2.75 16.70 -11.90
C ARG A 208 -1.87 16.36 -13.09
N SER A 209 -0.60 16.05 -12.87
CA SER A 209 0.30 15.66 -13.95
C SER A 209 -0.16 14.35 -14.63
N GLU A 210 0.25 14.14 -15.90
CA GLU A 210 -0.20 13.04 -16.74
C GLU A 210 0.11 11.64 -16.17
N LEU A 211 -0.68 10.63 -16.58
CA LEU A 211 -0.55 9.24 -16.15
C LEU A 211 0.74 8.54 -16.60
N PRO A 212 1.25 8.70 -17.84
CA PRO A 212 2.35 7.89 -18.35
C PRO A 212 3.69 8.23 -17.70
N GLY A 213 4.54 7.21 -17.57
CA GLY A 213 5.93 7.34 -17.13
C GLY A 213 6.15 7.18 -15.65
N VAL A 214 7.39 7.35 -15.22
CA VAL A 214 7.83 7.24 -13.84
C VAL A 214 8.03 8.65 -13.28
N ARG A 215 7.24 8.99 -12.27
CA ARG A 215 7.32 10.27 -11.57
C ARG A 215 7.81 10.02 -10.15
N VAL A 216 8.91 10.67 -9.81
CA VAL A 216 9.49 10.65 -8.46
C VAL A 216 9.20 11.98 -7.80
N VAL A 217 8.64 11.92 -6.61
CA VAL A 217 8.37 13.09 -5.76
C VAL A 217 9.26 12.99 -4.53
N GLN A 218 10.34 13.73 -4.54
CA GLN A 218 11.24 13.89 -3.41
C GLN A 218 10.68 14.95 -2.47
N GLY A 219 10.75 14.71 -1.18
CA GLY A 219 10.38 15.74 -0.21
C GLY A 219 10.82 15.35 1.19
N GLY A 220 11.25 16.30 1.96
CA GLY A 220 11.61 16.09 3.35
C GLY A 220 10.41 15.69 4.23
N PRO A 221 10.64 15.50 5.53
CA PRO A 221 9.58 15.22 6.47
C PRO A 221 8.52 16.33 6.48
N GLY A 222 7.25 15.94 6.60
CA GLY A 222 6.14 16.90 6.74
C GLY A 222 5.72 17.64 5.48
N THR A 223 6.30 17.34 4.30
CA THR A 223 5.94 17.99 3.03
C THR A 223 4.64 17.46 2.40
N GLY A 224 4.05 16.41 2.97
CA GLY A 224 2.80 15.84 2.49
C GLY A 224 2.94 14.81 1.35
N LYS A 225 4.12 14.19 1.17
CA LYS A 225 4.40 13.18 0.14
C LYS A 225 3.29 12.13 -0.02
N THR A 226 2.98 11.43 1.06
CA THR A 226 1.92 10.39 1.11
C THR A 226 0.57 10.94 0.66
N ALA A 227 0.21 12.13 1.15
CA ALA A 227 -1.03 12.77 0.77
C ALA A 227 -1.07 13.09 -0.72
N VAL A 228 0.00 13.66 -1.27
CA VAL A 228 0.15 13.92 -2.73
C VAL A 228 0.00 12.62 -3.51
N ALA A 229 0.65 11.55 -3.09
CA ALA A 229 0.60 10.24 -3.75
C ALA A 229 -0.82 9.67 -3.81
N LEU A 230 -1.56 9.71 -2.69
CA LEU A 230 -2.93 9.19 -2.61
C LEU A 230 -3.93 10.06 -3.38
N HIS A 231 -3.80 11.40 -3.30
CA HIS A 231 -4.64 12.32 -4.06
C HIS A 231 -4.37 12.19 -5.56
N ARG A 232 -3.11 12.00 -5.96
CA ARG A 232 -2.78 11.71 -7.34
C ARG A 232 -3.38 10.38 -7.81
N ALA A 233 -3.33 9.32 -7.00
CA ALA A 233 -3.99 8.05 -7.33
C ALA A 233 -5.49 8.27 -7.58
N ALA A 234 -6.18 9.01 -6.71
CA ALA A 234 -7.60 9.34 -6.86
C ALA A 234 -7.87 10.20 -8.11
N TYR A 235 -7.01 11.17 -8.41
CA TYR A 235 -7.12 12.00 -9.62
C TYR A 235 -6.94 11.16 -10.89
N LEU A 236 -5.94 10.29 -10.94
CA LEU A 236 -5.66 9.43 -12.09
C LEU A 236 -6.79 8.41 -12.32
N LEU A 237 -7.37 7.84 -11.26
CA LEU A 237 -8.53 6.96 -11.34
C LEU A 237 -9.76 7.70 -11.91
N TYR A 238 -9.97 8.94 -11.49
CA TYR A 238 -11.07 9.76 -11.99
C TYR A 238 -10.90 10.11 -13.48
N THR A 239 -9.71 10.60 -13.87
CA THR A 239 -9.45 11.08 -15.23
C THR A 239 -9.20 9.96 -16.24
N ASN A 240 -8.73 8.78 -15.80
CA ASN A 240 -8.41 7.63 -16.65
C ASN A 240 -9.30 6.40 -16.33
N ARG A 241 -10.56 6.63 -15.98
CA ARG A 241 -11.46 5.61 -15.44
C ARG A 241 -11.60 4.38 -16.32
N GLU A 242 -11.79 4.54 -17.63
CA GLU A 242 -11.95 3.43 -18.56
C GLU A 242 -10.77 2.45 -18.57
N ARG A 243 -9.57 2.98 -18.40
CA ARG A 243 -8.33 2.20 -18.41
C ARG A 243 -8.02 1.60 -17.05
N LEU A 244 -8.09 2.42 -15.99
CA LEU A 244 -7.66 2.01 -14.65
C LEU A 244 -8.71 1.19 -13.90
N SER A 245 -10.01 1.29 -14.23
CA SER A 245 -11.06 0.44 -13.62
C SER A 245 -10.85 -1.05 -13.93
N LYS A 246 -10.25 -1.39 -15.08
CA LYS A 246 -9.99 -2.78 -15.49
C LYS A 246 -8.64 -3.29 -15.00
N ALA A 247 -7.61 -2.46 -15.06
CA ALA A 247 -6.24 -2.84 -14.71
C ALA A 247 -5.96 -2.64 -13.21
N GLY A 248 -6.70 -1.79 -12.52
CA GLY A 248 -6.49 -1.44 -11.12
C GLY A 248 -5.30 -0.50 -10.90
N VAL A 249 -5.28 0.11 -9.72
CA VAL A 249 -4.15 0.86 -9.18
C VAL A 249 -3.65 0.12 -7.94
N LEU A 250 -2.35 -0.08 -7.84
CA LEU A 250 -1.70 -0.64 -6.66
C LEU A 250 -1.03 0.47 -5.86
N VAL A 251 -1.32 0.54 -4.57
CA VAL A 251 -0.59 1.39 -3.61
C VAL A 251 0.26 0.49 -2.73
N VAL A 252 1.55 0.76 -2.73
CA VAL A 252 2.55 0.01 -1.94
C VAL A 252 3.10 0.90 -0.85
N GLY A 253 3.07 0.43 0.39
CA GLY A 253 3.65 1.11 1.54
C GLY A 253 4.63 0.24 2.30
N PRO A 254 5.34 0.81 3.30
CA PRO A 254 6.43 0.14 4.00
C PRO A 254 5.93 -1.01 4.90
N SER A 255 4.77 -0.88 5.51
CA SER A 255 4.24 -1.86 6.47
C SER A 255 2.72 -2.00 6.41
N ASN A 256 2.19 -3.09 6.98
CA ASN A 256 0.73 -3.28 7.10
C ASN A 256 0.08 -2.25 8.02
N SER A 257 0.77 -1.82 9.08
CA SER A 257 0.28 -0.77 9.99
C SER A 257 0.12 0.55 9.26
N PHE A 258 1.09 0.89 8.40
CA PHE A 258 1.00 2.05 7.54
C PHE A 258 -0.18 1.95 6.55
N MET A 259 -0.40 0.77 5.94
CA MET A 259 -1.53 0.58 5.03
C MET A 259 -2.87 0.78 5.75
N TRP A 260 -3.04 0.31 6.98
CA TRP A 260 -4.23 0.60 7.78
C TRP A 260 -4.41 2.08 8.11
N TYR A 261 -3.30 2.78 8.41
CA TYR A 261 -3.32 4.22 8.68
C TYR A 261 -3.90 5.02 7.51
N ILE A 262 -3.59 4.64 6.27
CA ILE A 262 -4.02 5.34 5.05
C ILE A 262 -5.28 4.75 4.40
N GLU A 263 -5.78 3.60 4.86
CA GLU A 263 -6.87 2.84 4.22
C GLU A 263 -8.14 3.67 3.95
N ARG A 264 -8.43 4.64 4.81
CA ARG A 264 -9.65 5.46 4.69
C ARG A 264 -9.50 6.70 3.82
N VAL A 265 -8.28 7.05 3.43
CA VAL A 265 -8.06 8.27 2.64
C VAL A 265 -8.69 8.13 1.24
N LEU A 266 -8.45 7.04 0.55
CA LEU A 266 -8.97 6.83 -0.80
C LEU A 266 -10.50 6.77 -0.87
N PRO A 267 -11.22 6.04 0.01
CA PRO A 267 -12.68 6.11 0.07
C PRO A 267 -13.21 7.52 0.34
N SER A 268 -12.55 8.30 1.23
CA SER A 268 -12.94 9.69 1.49
C SER A 268 -12.73 10.62 0.30
N LEU A 269 -11.88 10.21 -0.67
CA LEU A 269 -11.68 10.86 -1.96
C LEU A 269 -12.62 10.34 -3.05
N GLY A 270 -13.52 9.41 -2.71
CA GLY A 270 -14.52 8.85 -3.63
C GLY A 270 -14.05 7.67 -4.47
N GLU A 271 -12.94 7.02 -4.10
CA GLU A 271 -12.36 5.91 -4.86
C GLU A 271 -12.30 4.61 -4.02
N THR A 272 -12.80 3.50 -4.60
CA THR A 272 -12.85 2.17 -3.97
C THR A 272 -12.08 1.09 -4.74
N GLY A 273 -11.66 1.37 -5.99
CA GLY A 273 -11.01 0.42 -6.90
C GLY A 273 -9.48 0.33 -6.76
N VAL A 274 -8.93 0.52 -5.56
CA VAL A 274 -7.48 0.51 -5.31
C VAL A 274 -7.09 -0.71 -4.51
N VAL A 275 -6.02 -1.39 -4.95
CA VAL A 275 -5.38 -2.46 -4.18
C VAL A 275 -4.31 -1.84 -3.29
N MET A 276 -4.36 -2.15 -2.01
CA MET A 276 -3.39 -1.68 -1.04
C MET A 276 -2.58 -2.86 -0.51
N ALA A 277 -1.26 -2.79 -0.58
CA ALA A 277 -0.38 -3.85 -0.13
C ALA A 277 0.89 -3.30 0.52
N SER A 278 1.40 -4.01 1.52
CA SER A 278 2.79 -3.86 1.95
C SER A 278 3.69 -4.78 1.13
N LEU A 279 5.00 -4.55 1.17
CA LEU A 279 5.97 -5.44 0.52
C LEU A 279 5.85 -6.89 1.00
N ALA A 280 5.51 -7.10 2.29
CA ALA A 280 5.30 -8.42 2.89
C ALA A 280 4.10 -9.17 2.30
N THR A 281 3.08 -8.47 1.79
CA THR A 281 1.83 -9.06 1.30
C THR A 281 1.71 -9.12 -0.22
N LEU A 282 2.72 -8.63 -0.96
CA LEU A 282 2.72 -8.65 -2.43
C LEU A 282 2.73 -10.05 -3.05
N TYR A 283 3.15 -11.08 -2.31
CA TYR A 283 3.08 -12.46 -2.76
C TYR A 283 1.84 -13.13 -2.16
N PRO A 284 0.82 -13.47 -2.95
CA PRO A 284 -0.45 -13.99 -2.45
C PRO A 284 -0.29 -15.27 -1.63
N GLY A 285 -1.00 -15.35 -0.51
CA GLY A 285 -1.01 -16.53 0.37
C GLY A 285 0.19 -16.67 1.30
N LEU A 286 1.16 -15.75 1.23
CA LEU A 286 2.32 -15.73 2.11
C LEU A 286 2.12 -14.75 3.27
N ARG A 287 2.51 -15.16 4.48
CA ARG A 287 2.69 -14.27 5.63
C ARG A 287 4.18 -14.15 5.92
N ALA A 288 4.79 -13.10 5.40
CA ALA A 288 6.19 -12.81 5.64
C ALA A 288 6.36 -12.06 6.98
N VAL A 289 7.46 -12.36 7.66
CA VAL A 289 7.88 -11.63 8.87
C VAL A 289 8.98 -10.61 8.51
N PRO A 290 9.19 -9.56 9.31
CA PRO A 290 10.29 -8.62 9.09
C PRO A 290 11.66 -9.34 9.07
N GLU A 291 12.56 -8.93 8.17
CA GLU A 291 13.95 -9.39 8.19
C GLU A 291 14.73 -8.62 9.25
N LYS A 292 15.26 -9.32 10.23
CA LYS A 292 15.96 -8.71 11.38
C LYS A 292 17.44 -8.44 11.10
N ASP A 293 18.05 -9.25 10.25
CA ASP A 293 19.47 -9.12 9.92
C ASP A 293 19.65 -8.19 8.71
N ARG A 294 20.28 -7.05 8.95
CA ARG A 294 20.51 -6.01 7.92
C ARG A 294 21.40 -6.53 6.77
N ALA A 295 22.42 -7.35 7.08
CA ALA A 295 23.31 -7.89 6.06
C ALA A 295 22.59 -8.92 5.18
N VAL A 296 21.73 -9.75 5.79
CA VAL A 296 20.87 -10.69 5.07
C VAL A 296 19.85 -9.94 4.18
N ALA A 297 19.24 -8.87 4.71
CA ALA A 297 18.30 -8.05 3.96
C ALA A 297 18.98 -7.41 2.73
N ALA A 298 20.17 -6.82 2.92
CA ALA A 298 20.96 -6.22 1.84
C ALA A 298 21.30 -7.25 0.75
N LEU A 299 21.80 -8.42 1.15
CA LEU A 299 22.19 -9.46 0.20
C LEU A 299 21.00 -10.03 -0.58
N LYS A 300 19.88 -10.32 0.09
CA LYS A 300 18.65 -10.78 -0.57
C LYS A 300 18.04 -9.72 -1.49
N GLY A 301 18.24 -8.45 -1.18
CA GLY A 301 17.80 -7.31 -1.98
C GLY A 301 18.63 -7.03 -3.23
N ASP A 302 19.81 -7.63 -3.35
CA ASP A 302 20.76 -7.41 -4.45
C ASP A 302 20.32 -8.14 -5.74
N LEU A 303 20.46 -7.48 -6.91
CA LEU A 303 20.16 -8.07 -8.23
C LEU A 303 21.01 -9.29 -8.56
N ARG A 304 22.16 -9.51 -7.88
CA ARG A 304 22.94 -10.77 -8.00
C ARG A 304 22.09 -11.99 -7.67
N MET A 305 21.07 -11.84 -6.81
CA MET A 305 20.15 -12.93 -6.46
C MET A 305 19.34 -13.45 -7.66
N VAL A 306 19.11 -12.67 -8.70
CA VAL A 306 18.49 -13.14 -9.95
C VAL A 306 19.28 -14.31 -10.54
N LYS A 307 20.61 -14.19 -10.58
CA LYS A 307 21.49 -15.27 -11.08
C LYS A 307 21.48 -16.46 -10.14
N VAL A 308 21.45 -16.23 -8.83
CA VAL A 308 21.39 -17.29 -7.82
C VAL A 308 20.11 -18.11 -7.99
N ILE A 309 18.94 -17.47 -8.08
CA ILE A 309 17.66 -18.16 -8.26
C ILE A 309 17.62 -18.91 -9.60
N LYS A 310 18.11 -18.29 -10.69
CA LYS A 310 18.19 -18.95 -12.00
C LYS A 310 19.03 -20.22 -11.96
N ARG A 311 20.17 -20.20 -11.27
CA ARG A 311 21.01 -21.39 -11.07
C ARG A 311 20.34 -22.43 -10.19
N ALA A 312 19.71 -21.99 -9.10
CA ALA A 312 18.97 -22.88 -8.22
C ALA A 312 17.88 -23.66 -8.97
N VAL A 313 17.17 -23.05 -9.91
CA VAL A 313 16.22 -23.75 -10.80
C VAL A 313 16.94 -24.71 -11.74
N ALA A 314 18.06 -24.28 -12.35
CA ALA A 314 18.83 -25.12 -13.27
C ALA A 314 19.42 -26.37 -12.59
N ASP A 315 19.82 -26.26 -11.32
CA ASP A 315 20.37 -27.37 -10.51
C ASP A 315 19.34 -28.46 -10.19
N ARG A 316 18.06 -28.18 -10.38
CA ARG A 316 16.95 -29.14 -10.22
C ARG A 316 16.73 -30.01 -11.46
N GLN A 317 17.41 -29.72 -12.56
CA GLN A 317 17.36 -30.46 -13.82
C GLN A 317 18.60 -31.35 -13.93
N LYS A 318 18.57 -32.47 -13.25
CA LYS A 318 19.72 -33.35 -13.09
C LYS A 318 19.89 -34.34 -14.26
N VAL A 319 21.15 -34.65 -14.60
CA VAL A 319 21.50 -35.76 -15.48
C VAL A 319 22.30 -36.77 -14.64
N PRO A 320 21.82 -37.98 -14.46
CA PRO A 320 22.58 -39.00 -13.75
C PRO A 320 23.89 -39.32 -14.48
N ALA A 321 24.90 -39.71 -13.73
CA ALA A 321 26.22 -40.06 -14.31
C ALA A 321 26.20 -41.41 -15.01
N GLN A 322 25.32 -42.31 -14.57
CA GLN A 322 25.26 -43.70 -15.03
C GLN A 322 23.93 -44.01 -15.73
N VAL A 323 23.93 -45.05 -16.58
CA VAL A 323 22.72 -45.63 -17.17
C VAL A 323 21.81 -46.11 -16.04
N GLN A 324 20.51 -45.84 -16.17
CA GLN A 324 19.48 -46.34 -15.24
C GLN A 324 18.72 -47.48 -15.91
N HIS A 325 18.58 -48.59 -15.18
CA HIS A 325 17.77 -49.73 -15.57
C HIS A 325 16.38 -49.61 -15.00
N LEU A 326 15.38 -49.60 -15.85
CA LEU A 326 13.97 -49.32 -15.50
C LEU A 326 13.13 -50.56 -15.84
N ASN A 327 12.44 -51.11 -14.84
CA ASN A 327 11.51 -52.21 -15.08
C ASN A 327 10.17 -51.72 -15.62
N VAL A 328 9.76 -52.19 -16.79
CA VAL A 328 8.45 -51.94 -17.39
C VAL A 328 7.82 -53.29 -17.68
N GLU A 329 6.77 -53.66 -16.94
CA GLU A 329 6.06 -54.94 -17.09
C GLU A 329 7.01 -56.18 -17.19
N GLY A 330 8.04 -56.22 -16.34
CA GLY A 330 9.04 -57.30 -16.32
C GLY A 330 10.18 -57.19 -17.33
N THR A 331 10.17 -56.19 -18.20
CA THR A 331 11.25 -55.93 -19.18
C THR A 331 12.15 -54.80 -18.69
N ASP A 332 13.46 -55.02 -18.73
CA ASP A 332 14.47 -54.01 -18.37
C ASP A 332 14.71 -53.06 -19.55
N VAL A 333 14.50 -51.75 -19.33
CA VAL A 333 14.71 -50.70 -20.32
C VAL A 333 15.75 -49.71 -19.83
N GLU A 334 16.76 -49.46 -20.64
CA GLU A 334 17.85 -48.55 -20.27
C GLU A 334 17.49 -47.09 -20.58
N LEU A 335 17.60 -46.25 -19.56
CA LEU A 335 17.57 -44.78 -19.65
C LEU A 335 18.97 -44.22 -19.55
N THR A 336 19.52 -43.74 -20.66
CA THR A 336 20.93 -43.30 -20.71
C THR A 336 21.05 -41.78 -20.35
N PRO A 337 22.22 -41.36 -19.85
CA PRO A 337 22.50 -39.93 -19.62
C PRO A 337 22.33 -39.06 -20.88
N GLU A 338 22.60 -39.60 -22.07
CA GLU A 338 22.46 -38.93 -23.38
C GLU A 338 20.99 -38.61 -23.69
N MET A 339 20.10 -39.60 -23.47
CA MET A 339 18.65 -39.38 -23.66
C MET A 339 18.16 -38.24 -22.77
N ILE A 340 18.54 -38.25 -21.49
CA ILE A 340 18.16 -37.20 -20.53
C ILE A 340 18.75 -35.85 -20.94
N ARG A 341 20.03 -35.78 -21.37
CA ARG A 341 20.66 -34.56 -21.86
C ARG A 341 19.95 -33.98 -23.09
N SER A 342 19.65 -34.85 -24.06
CA SER A 342 18.94 -34.50 -25.31
C SER A 342 17.54 -33.95 -24.99
N ALA A 343 16.76 -34.69 -24.22
CA ALA A 343 15.39 -34.27 -23.82
C ALA A 343 15.41 -32.95 -23.02
N ARG A 344 16.37 -32.80 -22.09
CA ARG A 344 16.55 -31.55 -21.31
C ARG A 344 16.89 -30.36 -22.22
N SER A 345 17.80 -30.54 -23.18
CA SER A 345 18.18 -29.48 -24.12
C SER A 345 16.98 -29.03 -24.97
N ARG A 346 16.21 -29.98 -25.52
CA ARG A 346 15.02 -29.68 -26.31
C ARG A 346 13.92 -29.04 -25.47
N ALA A 347 13.71 -29.47 -24.21
CA ALA A 347 12.74 -28.84 -23.33
C ALA A 347 13.14 -27.40 -22.99
N ARG A 348 14.42 -27.13 -22.71
CA ARG A 348 14.93 -25.76 -22.47
C ARG A 348 14.80 -24.85 -23.69
N SER A 349 15.00 -25.38 -24.91
CA SER A 349 14.88 -24.59 -26.14
C SER A 349 13.45 -24.09 -26.43
N THR A 350 12.43 -24.60 -25.73
CA THR A 350 11.05 -24.11 -25.84
C THR A 350 10.88 -22.72 -25.21
N GLY A 351 11.83 -22.24 -24.40
CA GLY A 351 11.73 -20.99 -23.65
C GLY A 351 10.67 -20.97 -22.55
N LYS A 352 10.00 -22.10 -22.29
CA LYS A 352 8.96 -22.21 -21.25
C LYS A 352 9.59 -22.26 -19.85
N PRO A 353 8.86 -21.81 -18.81
CA PRO A 353 9.24 -21.99 -17.43
C PRO A 353 9.47 -23.46 -17.06
N HIS A 354 10.21 -23.71 -15.97
CA HIS A 354 10.67 -25.04 -15.54
C HIS A 354 9.55 -26.10 -15.48
N ASN A 355 8.42 -25.78 -14.82
CA ASN A 355 7.33 -26.75 -14.64
C ASN A 355 6.62 -27.06 -15.97
N GLU A 356 6.45 -26.07 -16.83
CA GLU A 356 5.83 -26.25 -18.16
C GLU A 356 6.78 -26.94 -19.16
N ALA A 357 8.07 -26.58 -19.14
CA ALA A 357 9.09 -27.22 -19.97
C ALA A 357 9.27 -28.71 -19.63
N ARG A 358 9.00 -29.10 -18.37
CA ARG A 358 9.01 -30.50 -17.91
C ARG A 358 8.04 -31.37 -18.71
N GLU A 359 6.89 -30.86 -19.13
CA GLU A 359 5.95 -31.63 -19.97
C GLU A 359 6.61 -32.09 -21.29
N THR A 360 7.35 -31.18 -21.91
CA THR A 360 8.10 -31.50 -23.15
C THR A 360 9.20 -32.52 -22.87
N PHE A 361 9.95 -32.37 -21.76
CA PHE A 361 10.96 -33.31 -21.33
C PHE A 361 10.39 -34.72 -21.12
N VAL A 362 9.29 -34.84 -20.40
CA VAL A 362 8.60 -36.11 -20.13
C VAL A 362 8.10 -36.74 -21.42
N LYS A 363 7.42 -35.97 -22.31
CA LYS A 363 6.93 -36.48 -23.60
C LYS A 363 8.05 -37.06 -24.47
N ILE A 364 9.18 -36.38 -24.55
CA ILE A 364 10.32 -36.86 -25.34
C ILE A 364 10.84 -38.19 -24.77
N LEU A 365 11.08 -38.26 -23.46
CA LEU A 365 11.64 -39.48 -22.84
C LEU A 365 10.66 -40.66 -22.89
N LEU A 366 9.36 -40.44 -22.65
CA LEU A 366 8.34 -41.48 -22.81
C LEU A 366 8.35 -42.04 -24.23
N LYS A 367 8.42 -41.18 -25.24
CA LYS A 367 8.47 -41.63 -26.66
C LYS A 367 9.74 -42.44 -26.93
N GLU A 368 10.89 -41.98 -26.47
CA GLU A 368 12.18 -42.69 -26.68
C GLU A 368 12.23 -44.02 -25.92
N LEU A 369 11.73 -44.07 -24.66
CA LEU A 369 11.64 -45.30 -23.88
C LEU A 369 10.66 -46.30 -24.50
N THR A 370 9.50 -45.85 -24.97
CA THR A 370 8.51 -46.69 -25.67
C THR A 370 9.12 -47.31 -26.90
N ALA A 371 9.83 -46.54 -27.73
CA ALA A 371 10.47 -47.05 -28.94
C ALA A 371 11.57 -48.13 -28.58
N LYS A 372 12.35 -47.88 -27.55
CA LYS A 372 13.35 -48.88 -27.07
C LYS A 372 12.68 -50.16 -26.59
N LEU A 373 11.62 -50.07 -25.79
CA LEU A 373 10.86 -51.22 -25.31
C LEU A 373 10.23 -51.99 -26.44
N ASP A 374 9.61 -51.30 -27.42
CA ASP A 374 9.00 -51.93 -28.58
C ASP A 374 10.04 -52.69 -29.41
N ASP A 375 11.20 -52.09 -29.70
CA ASP A 375 12.33 -52.73 -30.36
C ASP A 375 12.81 -54.00 -29.63
N GLN A 376 12.91 -53.98 -28.30
CA GLN A 376 13.32 -55.12 -27.48
C GLN A 376 12.29 -56.25 -27.58
N LEU A 377 11.02 -55.93 -27.42
CA LEU A 377 9.92 -56.88 -27.47
C LEU A 377 9.75 -57.49 -28.88
N ASN A 378 9.96 -56.71 -29.95
CA ASN A 378 9.91 -57.21 -31.34
C ASN A 378 11.08 -58.14 -31.66
N ARG A 379 12.30 -57.86 -31.15
CA ARG A 379 13.44 -58.76 -31.25
C ARG A 379 13.20 -60.07 -30.52
N ALA A 380 12.65 -60.02 -29.32
CA ALA A 380 12.33 -61.23 -28.53
C ALA A 380 11.20 -62.05 -29.18
N ALA A 381 10.22 -61.43 -29.82
CA ALA A 381 9.12 -62.09 -30.51
C ALA A 381 9.51 -62.63 -31.92
N GLY A 382 10.65 -62.21 -32.48
CA GLY A 382 11.07 -62.53 -33.84
C GLY A 382 10.20 -61.95 -34.96
N ARG A 383 9.27 -61.04 -34.64
CA ARG A 383 8.34 -60.35 -35.55
C ARG A 383 7.90 -58.98 -35.02
N VAL A 384 7.47 -58.11 -35.91
CA VAL A 384 6.85 -56.84 -35.55
C VAL A 384 5.42 -57.09 -35.05
N VAL A 385 5.08 -56.60 -33.87
CA VAL A 385 3.75 -56.70 -33.26
C VAL A 385 3.32 -55.30 -32.84
N GLU A 386 2.14 -54.87 -33.28
CA GLU A 386 1.55 -53.62 -32.82
C GLU A 386 1.05 -53.70 -31.37
N ARG A 387 1.49 -52.77 -30.50
CA ARG A 387 1.15 -52.70 -29.09
C ARG A 387 0.62 -51.29 -28.75
N PRO A 388 -0.69 -51.04 -28.98
CA PRO A 388 -1.24 -49.69 -28.86
C PRO A 388 -1.15 -49.09 -27.44
N TYR A 389 -1.07 -49.91 -26.40
CA TYR A 389 -0.99 -49.49 -24.98
C TYR A 389 0.42 -49.38 -24.42
N LEU A 390 1.47 -49.70 -25.21
CA LEU A 390 2.84 -49.74 -24.72
C LEU A 390 3.34 -48.41 -24.11
N GLN A 391 2.88 -47.29 -24.64
CA GLN A 391 3.23 -45.98 -24.07
C GLN A 391 2.55 -45.74 -22.73
N ASP A 392 1.38 -46.28 -22.51
CA ASP A 392 0.68 -46.17 -21.22
C ASP A 392 1.34 -47.06 -20.18
N ASP A 393 1.84 -48.26 -20.56
CA ASP A 393 2.60 -49.16 -19.70
C ASP A 393 3.92 -48.50 -19.24
N VAL A 394 4.68 -47.90 -20.16
CA VAL A 394 5.88 -47.09 -19.85
C VAL A 394 5.55 -45.96 -18.90
N ARG A 395 4.45 -45.23 -19.16
CA ARG A 395 4.00 -44.10 -18.31
C ARG A 395 3.54 -44.57 -16.94
N ALA A 396 2.93 -45.73 -16.83
CA ALA A 396 2.46 -46.32 -15.57
C ALA A 396 3.59 -46.85 -14.69
N SER A 397 4.72 -47.29 -15.28
CA SER A 397 5.84 -47.85 -14.55
C SER A 397 6.35 -46.93 -13.43
N MET A 398 6.49 -47.48 -12.23
CA MET A 398 7.01 -46.79 -11.05
C MET A 398 8.47 -46.36 -11.23
N ASP A 399 9.29 -47.19 -11.86
CA ASP A 399 10.72 -46.89 -12.09
C ASP A 399 10.88 -45.71 -13.07
N VAL A 400 10.11 -45.73 -14.15
CA VAL A 400 10.07 -44.59 -15.11
C VAL A 400 9.66 -43.29 -14.41
N ARG A 401 8.56 -43.32 -13.67
CA ARG A 401 8.09 -42.11 -12.93
C ARG A 401 9.14 -41.61 -11.94
N ARG A 402 9.80 -42.52 -11.21
CA ARG A 402 10.85 -42.17 -10.26
C ARG A 402 12.04 -41.54 -10.97
N ALA A 403 12.53 -42.17 -12.04
CA ALA A 403 13.65 -41.67 -12.81
C ALA A 403 13.41 -40.29 -13.42
N LEU A 404 12.24 -40.10 -14.03
CA LEU A 404 11.84 -38.80 -14.59
C LEU A 404 11.71 -37.70 -13.51
N ASN A 405 11.16 -38.04 -12.34
CA ASN A 405 11.05 -37.12 -11.23
C ASN A 405 12.43 -36.77 -10.63
N LEU A 406 13.33 -37.73 -10.49
CA LEU A 406 14.70 -37.47 -10.02
C LEU A 406 15.49 -36.60 -11.00
N ALA A 407 15.25 -36.75 -12.31
CA ALA A 407 15.90 -35.97 -13.35
C ALA A 407 15.32 -34.52 -13.43
N TRP A 408 14.02 -34.37 -13.28
CA TRP A 408 13.35 -33.07 -13.42
C TRP A 408 12.03 -33.05 -12.63
N MET A 409 12.11 -32.69 -11.32
CA MET A 409 10.95 -32.60 -10.45
C MET A 409 10.23 -31.26 -10.61
N PRO A 410 8.90 -31.23 -10.68
CA PRO A 410 8.16 -29.96 -10.58
C PRO A 410 8.30 -29.40 -9.17
N LEU A 411 8.40 -28.07 -9.05
CA LEU A 411 8.69 -27.38 -7.80
C LEU A 411 7.81 -26.14 -7.61
N SER A 412 7.43 -25.89 -6.35
CA SER A 412 6.91 -24.58 -5.97
C SER A 412 8.04 -23.61 -5.61
N PRO A 413 7.84 -22.29 -5.71
CA PRO A 413 8.81 -21.28 -5.30
C PRO A 413 9.27 -21.45 -3.85
N GLU A 414 8.33 -21.76 -2.94
CA GLU A 414 8.60 -21.95 -1.52
C GLU A 414 9.51 -23.17 -1.30
N THR A 415 9.23 -24.29 -1.97
CA THR A 415 10.06 -25.50 -1.89
C THR A 415 11.46 -25.26 -2.45
N LEU A 416 11.57 -24.49 -3.53
CA LEU A 416 12.86 -24.10 -4.10
C LEU A 416 13.70 -23.31 -3.10
N LEU A 417 13.15 -22.22 -2.53
CA LEU A 417 13.88 -21.37 -1.60
C LEU A 417 14.22 -22.07 -0.29
N ARG A 418 13.26 -22.81 0.30
CA ARG A 418 13.53 -23.62 1.50
C ARG A 418 14.68 -24.59 1.29
N SER A 419 14.66 -25.33 0.19
CA SER A 419 15.73 -26.28 -0.11
C SER A 419 17.05 -25.62 -0.53
N LEU A 420 17.00 -24.42 -1.15
CA LEU A 420 18.19 -23.66 -1.51
C LEU A 420 18.96 -23.23 -0.27
N PHE A 421 18.28 -22.62 0.70
CA PHE A 421 18.93 -22.03 1.87
C PHE A 421 19.22 -23.04 2.99
N SER A 422 18.52 -24.20 3.02
CA SER A 422 18.73 -25.23 4.06
C SER A 422 19.73 -26.32 3.69
N LYS A 423 20.04 -26.52 2.40
CA LYS A 423 20.91 -27.60 1.94
C LYS A 423 22.24 -27.06 1.41
N PRO A 424 23.38 -27.29 2.10
CA PRO A 424 24.67 -26.70 1.76
C PRO A 424 25.07 -26.88 0.30
N HIS A 425 24.90 -28.08 -0.26
CA HIS A 425 25.29 -28.39 -1.64
C HIS A 425 24.48 -27.60 -2.70
N TYR A 426 23.20 -27.28 -2.43
CA TYR A 426 22.42 -26.43 -3.31
C TYR A 426 22.81 -24.95 -3.18
N LEU A 427 23.06 -24.51 -1.95
CA LEU A 427 23.51 -23.16 -1.69
C LEU A 427 24.87 -22.90 -2.35
N GLU A 428 25.85 -23.79 -2.17
CA GLU A 428 27.18 -23.69 -2.78
C GLU A 428 27.11 -23.65 -4.32
N SER A 429 26.31 -24.54 -4.92
CA SER A 429 26.16 -24.56 -6.38
C SER A 429 25.57 -23.28 -6.94
N ALA A 430 24.50 -22.80 -6.34
CA ALA A 430 23.78 -21.61 -6.82
C ALA A 430 24.54 -20.29 -6.56
N THR A 431 25.28 -20.22 -5.44
CA THR A 431 25.98 -19.00 -4.98
C THR A 431 27.49 -19.01 -5.24
N ARG A 432 27.97 -19.81 -6.18
CA ARG A 432 29.41 -19.97 -6.46
C ARG A 432 30.14 -18.66 -6.80
N GLU A 433 29.43 -17.62 -7.23
CA GLU A 433 29.98 -16.30 -7.51
C GLU A 433 29.98 -15.35 -6.29
N LEU A 434 29.30 -15.74 -5.21
CA LEU A 434 29.29 -14.97 -3.97
C LEU A 434 30.49 -15.37 -3.08
N PRO A 435 31.07 -14.40 -2.35
CA PRO A 435 32.05 -14.68 -1.30
C PRO A 435 31.51 -15.68 -0.26
N LYS A 436 32.39 -16.42 0.39
CA LYS A 436 31.99 -17.42 1.39
C LYS A 436 31.20 -16.82 2.54
N ALA A 437 31.60 -15.64 3.03
CA ALA A 437 30.91 -14.93 4.11
C ALA A 437 29.47 -14.56 3.72
N GLU A 438 29.24 -14.03 2.51
CA GLU A 438 27.89 -13.73 2.03
C GLU A 438 27.03 -14.99 1.86
N ARG A 439 27.63 -16.10 1.42
CA ARG A 439 26.94 -17.39 1.30
C ARG A 439 26.46 -17.91 2.65
N GLU A 440 27.29 -17.80 3.68
CA GLU A 440 26.96 -18.23 5.04
C GLU A 440 25.78 -17.46 5.64
N LEU A 441 25.63 -16.18 5.30
CA LEU A 441 24.46 -15.35 5.70
C LEU A 441 23.13 -15.89 5.16
N LEU A 442 23.13 -16.54 3.99
CA LEU A 442 21.91 -17.07 3.39
C LEU A 442 21.47 -18.43 3.97
N ALA A 443 22.37 -19.12 4.70
CA ALA A 443 22.08 -20.43 5.25
C ALA A 443 21.09 -20.36 6.42
N ARG A 444 19.99 -21.13 6.34
CA ARG A 444 18.98 -21.18 7.40
C ARG A 444 18.27 -22.53 7.46
N PRO A 445 17.61 -22.88 8.59
CA PRO A 445 16.80 -24.09 8.72
C PRO A 445 15.64 -24.12 7.70
N ALA A 446 15.19 -25.33 7.34
CA ALA A 446 14.12 -25.50 6.34
C ALA A 446 12.74 -25.04 6.83
N ASP A 447 12.52 -25.02 8.14
CA ASP A 447 11.30 -24.58 8.81
C ASP A 447 11.27 -23.09 9.17
N ALA A 448 12.38 -22.36 8.93
CA ALA A 448 12.45 -20.93 9.18
C ALA A 448 11.33 -20.19 8.42
N PRO A 449 10.68 -19.19 9.04
CA PRO A 449 9.66 -18.39 8.38
C PRO A 449 10.25 -17.62 7.20
N PHE A 450 9.42 -17.34 6.19
CA PHE A 450 9.82 -16.43 5.12
C PHE A 450 9.80 -14.98 5.64
N THR A 451 10.80 -14.22 5.22
CA THR A 451 10.91 -12.79 5.56
C THR A 451 10.48 -11.90 4.40
N GLU A 452 10.26 -10.62 4.67
CA GLU A 452 9.94 -9.62 3.63
C GLU A 452 11.00 -9.56 2.53
N ALA A 453 12.26 -9.81 2.88
CA ALA A 453 13.36 -9.90 1.91
C ALA A 453 13.29 -11.15 1.01
N ASP A 454 12.56 -12.20 1.40
CA ASP A 454 12.35 -13.37 0.57
C ASP A 454 11.24 -13.18 -0.49
N VAL A 455 10.32 -12.22 -0.29
CA VAL A 455 9.17 -12.00 -1.18
C VAL A 455 9.59 -11.77 -2.63
N PRO A 456 10.56 -10.89 -2.95
CA PRO A 456 11.05 -10.72 -4.32
C PRO A 456 11.74 -11.95 -4.88
N LEU A 457 12.40 -12.75 -4.03
CA LEU A 457 13.06 -14.00 -4.43
C LEU A 457 12.03 -15.07 -4.78
N LEU A 458 10.93 -15.16 -4.02
CA LEU A 458 9.79 -16.04 -4.32
C LEU A 458 9.12 -15.65 -5.64
N ASP A 459 8.93 -14.37 -5.88
CA ASP A 459 8.37 -13.87 -7.14
C ASP A 459 9.29 -14.20 -8.33
N GLU A 460 10.60 -13.98 -8.19
CA GLU A 460 11.59 -14.35 -9.22
C GLU A 460 11.61 -15.88 -9.46
N ALA A 461 11.54 -16.67 -8.39
CA ALA A 461 11.44 -18.12 -8.50
C ALA A 461 10.18 -18.56 -9.21
N ALA A 462 9.04 -17.92 -8.90
CA ALA A 462 7.75 -18.21 -9.53
C ALA A 462 7.75 -17.92 -11.03
N GLU A 463 8.39 -16.84 -11.49
CA GLU A 463 8.56 -16.56 -12.92
C GLU A 463 9.37 -17.63 -13.63
N LEU A 464 10.47 -18.10 -13.01
CA LEU A 464 11.34 -19.10 -13.60
C LEU A 464 10.76 -20.51 -13.56
N LEU A 465 9.97 -20.83 -12.52
CA LEU A 465 9.32 -22.12 -12.35
C LEU A 465 8.03 -22.25 -13.14
N GLY A 466 7.27 -21.18 -13.31
CA GLY A 466 5.92 -21.21 -13.88
C GLY A 466 4.89 -21.83 -12.94
N ASP A 467 3.69 -22.01 -13.42
CA ASP A 467 2.54 -22.46 -12.62
C ASP A 467 2.69 -23.95 -12.20
N PHE A 468 2.98 -24.15 -10.91
CA PHE A 468 3.05 -25.48 -10.31
C PHE A 468 1.70 -26.22 -10.30
N SER A 469 0.63 -25.48 -10.21
CA SER A 469 -0.72 -26.00 -10.07
C SER A 469 -1.27 -26.62 -11.35
N LYS A 470 -0.85 -26.13 -12.51
CA LYS A 470 -1.19 -26.73 -13.80
C LYS A 470 -0.65 -28.15 -13.92
N VAL A 471 0.52 -28.41 -13.31
CA VAL A 471 1.18 -29.74 -13.38
C VAL A 471 0.61 -30.72 -12.35
N THR A 472 0.09 -30.23 -11.24
CA THR A 472 -0.35 -31.10 -10.11
C THR A 472 -1.85 -31.24 -9.98
N GLY A 473 -2.65 -30.49 -10.73
CA GLY A 473 -4.11 -30.41 -10.54
C GLY A 473 -4.53 -29.75 -9.22
N ALA A 474 -3.55 -29.37 -8.38
CA ALA A 474 -3.77 -28.83 -7.05
C ALA A 474 -4.41 -27.43 -7.06
N ALA A 475 -4.31 -26.69 -8.17
CA ALA A 475 -4.90 -25.35 -8.24
C ALA A 475 -6.42 -25.38 -8.33
N ALA A 476 -6.96 -26.31 -9.09
CA ALA A 476 -8.42 -26.47 -9.17
C ALA A 476 -8.96 -26.86 -7.79
N ALA A 477 -8.26 -27.78 -7.10
CA ALA A 477 -8.60 -28.20 -5.75
C ALA A 477 -8.40 -27.07 -4.71
N ALA A 478 -7.33 -26.28 -4.82
CA ALA A 478 -7.07 -25.18 -3.90
C ALA A 478 -8.00 -23.99 -4.12
N ARG A 479 -8.35 -23.66 -5.37
CA ARG A 479 -9.37 -22.66 -5.69
C ARG A 479 -10.75 -23.09 -5.18
N ALA A 480 -11.17 -24.32 -5.47
CA ALA A 480 -12.44 -24.86 -4.95
C ALA A 480 -12.49 -24.86 -3.41
N ALA A 481 -11.38 -25.21 -2.75
CA ALA A 481 -11.30 -25.17 -1.28
C ALA A 481 -11.24 -23.75 -0.69
N ALA A 482 -10.69 -22.77 -1.41
CA ALA A 482 -10.70 -21.38 -1.01
C ALA A 482 -12.09 -20.74 -1.20
N GLU A 483 -12.73 -20.98 -2.34
CA GLU A 483 -14.10 -20.56 -2.63
C GLU A 483 -15.07 -21.16 -1.62
N HIS A 484 -14.95 -22.45 -1.33
CA HIS A 484 -15.80 -23.12 -0.33
C HIS A 484 -15.61 -22.51 1.08
N ARG A 485 -14.38 -22.18 1.49
CA ARG A 485 -14.13 -21.52 2.78
C ARG A 485 -14.70 -20.10 2.83
N ALA A 486 -14.51 -19.32 1.77
CA ALA A 486 -15.06 -17.97 1.69
C ALA A 486 -16.60 -18.00 1.73
N ASN A 487 -17.23 -18.95 1.02
CA ASN A 487 -18.67 -19.13 1.02
C ASN A 487 -19.21 -19.55 2.40
N LEU A 488 -18.49 -20.40 3.14
CA LEU A 488 -18.85 -20.79 4.52
C LEU A 488 -18.73 -19.59 5.48
N GLU A 489 -17.68 -18.80 5.37
CA GLU A 489 -17.48 -17.62 6.21
C GLU A 489 -18.53 -16.53 5.94
N ASN A 490 -18.87 -16.30 4.69
CA ASN A 490 -19.95 -15.37 4.30
C ASN A 490 -21.32 -15.87 4.74
N ALA A 491 -21.56 -17.18 4.64
CA ALA A 491 -22.80 -17.81 5.10
C ALA A 491 -22.96 -17.72 6.63
N ALA A 492 -21.86 -17.89 7.38
CA ALA A 492 -21.86 -17.73 8.83
C ALA A 492 -22.16 -16.29 9.25
N LYS A 493 -21.53 -15.29 8.60
CA LYS A 493 -21.81 -13.86 8.83
C LYS A 493 -23.25 -13.49 8.45
N ALA A 494 -23.79 -14.06 7.38
CA ALA A 494 -25.17 -13.83 6.97
C ALA A 494 -26.15 -14.36 8.00
N LEU A 495 -25.91 -15.56 8.56
CA LEU A 495 -26.72 -16.12 9.63
C LEU A 495 -26.64 -15.29 10.93
N GLU A 496 -25.47 -14.82 11.30
CA GLU A 496 -25.27 -13.98 12.49
C GLU A 496 -26.06 -12.65 12.37
N ASN A 497 -26.12 -12.06 11.17
CA ASN A 497 -26.87 -10.84 10.91
C ASN A 497 -28.41 -11.02 10.91
N VAL A 498 -28.92 -12.24 10.73
CA VAL A 498 -30.35 -12.55 10.63
C VAL A 498 -30.86 -13.38 11.83
N HIS A 499 -29.96 -13.70 12.76
CA HIS A 499 -30.24 -14.56 13.92
C HIS A 499 -31.50 -14.12 14.69
N GLN A 500 -31.63 -12.85 15.00
CA GLN A 500 -32.76 -12.26 15.71
C GLN A 500 -34.12 -12.44 14.97
N SER A 501 -34.08 -12.34 13.63
CA SER A 501 -35.27 -12.54 12.78
C SER A 501 -35.62 -14.02 12.60
N LEU A 502 -34.66 -14.94 12.71
CA LEU A 502 -34.87 -16.37 12.64
C LEU A 502 -35.41 -16.93 13.97
N GLU A 503 -34.99 -16.38 15.12
CA GLU A 503 -35.59 -16.67 16.44
C GLU A 503 -37.06 -16.25 16.49
N ASP A 504 -37.39 -15.05 15.96
CA ASP A 504 -38.76 -14.52 15.96
C ASP A 504 -39.78 -15.41 15.19
N ILE A 505 -39.30 -16.17 14.18
CA ILE A 505 -40.12 -17.07 13.36
C ILE A 505 -39.95 -18.56 13.75
N GLY A 506 -39.15 -18.85 14.79
CA GLY A 506 -38.94 -20.24 15.28
C GLY A 506 -38.12 -21.11 14.29
N ALA A 507 -37.33 -20.50 13.40
CA ALA A 507 -36.52 -21.18 12.42
C ALA A 507 -35.00 -21.23 12.79
N ASP A 508 -34.68 -20.88 14.03
CA ASP A 508 -33.31 -20.92 14.52
C ASP A 508 -32.78 -22.36 14.57
N GLY A 509 -31.56 -22.56 14.05
CA GLY A 509 -30.92 -23.89 13.95
C GLY A 509 -31.41 -24.79 12.83
N VAL A 510 -32.42 -24.39 12.04
CA VAL A 510 -32.94 -25.16 10.90
C VAL A 510 -32.08 -24.96 9.65
N ILE A 511 -31.42 -23.78 9.50
CA ILE A 511 -30.56 -23.45 8.38
C ILE A 511 -29.13 -23.40 8.87
N THR A 512 -28.24 -24.21 8.27
CA THR A 512 -26.81 -24.23 8.62
C THR A 512 -25.98 -23.38 7.66
N PRO A 513 -24.78 -22.89 8.08
CA PRO A 513 -23.88 -22.17 7.19
C PRO A 513 -23.54 -22.97 5.94
N GLU A 514 -23.43 -24.30 6.05
CA GLU A 514 -23.15 -25.20 4.94
C GLU A 514 -24.28 -25.21 3.90
N GLN A 515 -25.53 -25.16 4.34
CA GLN A 515 -26.72 -25.12 3.45
C GLN A 515 -26.76 -23.77 2.71
N ILE A 516 -26.47 -22.66 3.37
CA ILE A 516 -26.38 -21.33 2.72
C ILE A 516 -25.18 -21.27 1.79
N ALA A 517 -24.02 -21.79 2.18
CA ALA A 517 -22.85 -21.86 1.30
C ALA A 517 -23.13 -22.69 0.04
N MET A 518 -23.82 -23.82 0.18
CA MET A 518 -24.22 -24.67 -0.93
C MET A 518 -25.23 -23.96 -1.87
N MET A 519 -26.11 -23.13 -1.33
CA MET A 519 -27.02 -22.27 -2.14
C MET A 519 -26.25 -21.15 -2.83
N ASN A 520 -25.17 -20.64 -2.23
CA ASN A 520 -24.32 -19.58 -2.76
C ASN A 520 -23.27 -20.11 -3.77
N GLU A 521 -22.82 -21.37 -3.67
CA GLU A 521 -21.95 -22.00 -4.68
C GLU A 521 -22.56 -21.99 -6.07
N VAL A 522 -23.87 -21.98 -6.17
CA VAL A 522 -24.61 -21.80 -7.44
C VAL A 522 -24.61 -20.33 -7.91
N ARG A 523 -24.18 -19.38 -7.05
CA ARG A 523 -24.16 -17.92 -7.28
C ARG A 523 -22.76 -17.37 -7.36
N GLY A 524 -21.85 -17.94 -8.12
CA GLY A 524 -20.46 -17.47 -8.19
C GLY A 524 -20.32 -15.94 -8.11
N GLU A 525 -19.87 -15.44 -6.96
CA GLU A 525 -19.57 -14.02 -6.74
C GLU A 525 -18.41 -13.63 -7.67
N ARG A 526 -18.62 -12.65 -8.53
CA ARG A 526 -17.53 -12.00 -9.24
C ARG A 526 -16.73 -11.17 -8.25
N MET A 527 -15.51 -11.59 -8.01
CA MET A 527 -14.54 -10.81 -7.25
C MET A 527 -14.41 -9.42 -7.89
N THR A 528 -14.34 -8.37 -7.07
CA THR A 528 -13.97 -7.03 -7.55
C THR A 528 -12.60 -7.11 -8.26
N ALA A 529 -12.33 -6.20 -9.20
CA ALA A 529 -11.01 -6.14 -9.85
C ALA A 529 -9.87 -6.05 -8.82
N ALA A 530 -10.07 -5.35 -7.72
CA ALA A 530 -9.12 -5.25 -6.63
C ALA A 530 -8.91 -6.59 -5.90
N ALA A 531 -9.99 -7.33 -5.61
CA ALA A 531 -9.91 -8.65 -4.96
C ALA A 531 -9.27 -9.69 -5.90
N ALA A 532 -9.60 -9.68 -7.20
CA ALA A 532 -8.97 -10.53 -8.20
C ALA A 532 -7.47 -10.23 -8.35
N ALA A 533 -7.11 -8.94 -8.37
CA ALA A 533 -5.72 -8.49 -8.48
C ALA A 533 -4.87 -8.87 -7.27
N SER A 534 -5.42 -8.80 -6.05
CA SER A 534 -4.69 -9.21 -4.84
C SER A 534 -4.51 -10.73 -4.74
N ALA A 535 -5.38 -11.50 -5.37
CA ALA A 535 -5.29 -12.97 -5.41
C ALA A 535 -4.40 -13.50 -6.55
N ASP A 536 -4.15 -12.70 -7.59
CA ASP A 536 -3.38 -13.10 -8.77
C ASP A 536 -1.98 -12.49 -8.77
N ARG A 537 -0.97 -13.31 -8.50
CA ARG A 537 0.44 -12.90 -8.59
C ARG A 537 0.82 -12.30 -9.96
N THR A 538 0.18 -12.73 -11.04
CA THR A 538 0.52 -12.29 -12.40
C THR A 538 -0.24 -11.05 -12.86
N TRP A 539 -1.09 -10.50 -12.00
CA TRP A 539 -1.88 -9.31 -12.33
C TRP A 539 -0.98 -8.12 -12.69
N ALA A 540 -1.28 -7.51 -13.83
CA ALA A 540 -0.58 -6.32 -14.30
C ALA A 540 -1.43 -5.07 -14.01
N TYR A 541 -0.92 -4.21 -13.14
CA TYR A 541 -1.59 -2.97 -12.76
C TYR A 541 -1.41 -1.87 -13.82
N GLY A 542 -2.41 -1.01 -13.94
CA GLY A 542 -2.38 0.14 -14.85
C GLY A 542 -1.53 1.29 -14.33
N HIS A 543 -1.37 1.38 -13.00
CA HIS A 543 -0.54 2.36 -12.30
C HIS A 543 -0.11 1.82 -10.94
N ILE A 544 1.11 2.12 -10.50
CA ILE A 544 1.59 1.78 -9.16
C ILE A 544 2.03 3.05 -8.45
N VAL A 545 1.52 3.22 -7.24
CA VAL A 545 1.98 4.23 -6.28
C VAL A 545 2.86 3.56 -5.26
N VAL A 546 4.05 4.09 -5.04
CA VAL A 546 5.02 3.57 -4.06
C VAL A 546 5.31 4.65 -3.04
N ASP A 547 4.98 4.41 -1.79
CA ASP A 547 5.30 5.31 -0.68
C ASP A 547 6.50 4.79 0.11
N GLU A 548 7.24 5.70 0.75
CA GLU A 548 8.52 5.44 1.43
C GLU A 548 9.50 4.65 0.52
N ALA A 549 9.52 5.02 -0.75
CA ALA A 549 10.19 4.28 -1.81
C ALA A 549 11.72 4.20 -1.66
N GLN A 550 12.34 5.08 -0.87
CA GLN A 550 13.76 5.04 -0.53
C GLN A 550 14.14 3.75 0.21
N GLU A 551 13.18 3.06 0.83
CA GLU A 551 13.43 1.82 1.56
C GLU A 551 13.56 0.59 0.64
N LEU A 552 13.19 0.71 -0.63
CA LEU A 552 13.11 -0.43 -1.54
C LEU A 552 14.48 -0.89 -2.01
N SER A 553 14.69 -2.21 -1.89
CA SER A 553 15.84 -2.88 -2.50
C SER A 553 15.69 -3.03 -4.01
N PRO A 554 16.80 -3.21 -4.76
CA PRO A 554 16.77 -3.48 -6.19
C PRO A 554 15.91 -4.68 -6.60
N MET A 555 15.85 -5.74 -5.78
CA MET A 555 14.98 -6.89 -6.04
C MET A 555 13.48 -6.56 -5.84
N GLN A 556 13.13 -5.68 -4.89
CA GLN A 556 11.76 -5.19 -4.71
C GLN A 556 11.33 -4.30 -5.87
N TRP A 557 12.22 -3.42 -6.36
CA TRP A 557 11.98 -2.66 -7.59
C TRP A 557 11.73 -3.58 -8.78
N ARG A 558 12.52 -4.64 -8.93
CA ARG A 558 12.33 -5.62 -10.00
C ARG A 558 10.95 -6.27 -9.95
N LEU A 559 10.47 -6.64 -8.76
CA LEU A 559 9.12 -7.17 -8.56
C LEU A 559 8.06 -6.17 -9.01
N LEU A 560 8.13 -4.92 -8.53
CA LEU A 560 7.14 -3.89 -8.84
C LEU A 560 7.13 -3.53 -10.35
N MET A 561 8.30 -3.44 -10.97
CA MET A 561 8.42 -3.17 -12.42
C MET A 561 7.77 -4.26 -13.28
N ARG A 562 7.78 -5.51 -12.79
CA ARG A 562 7.08 -6.63 -13.45
C ARG A 562 5.57 -6.49 -13.33
N ARG A 563 5.07 -5.98 -12.19
CA ARG A 563 3.64 -5.76 -11.93
C ARG A 563 3.04 -4.59 -12.71
N CYS A 564 3.85 -3.69 -13.26
CA CYS A 564 3.40 -2.60 -14.12
C CYS A 564 4.21 -2.53 -15.42
N PRO A 565 3.92 -3.39 -16.41
CA PRO A 565 4.65 -3.42 -17.69
C PRO A 565 4.63 -2.09 -18.44
N MET A 566 3.58 -1.29 -18.25
CA MET A 566 3.44 0.05 -18.83
C MET A 566 4.37 1.09 -18.18
N LYS A 567 5.06 0.72 -17.09
CA LYS A 567 5.97 1.60 -16.33
C LYS A 567 5.33 2.94 -15.96
N SER A 568 4.10 2.88 -15.50
CA SER A 568 3.37 4.03 -14.97
C SER A 568 3.45 4.02 -13.45
N PHE A 569 4.27 4.91 -12.89
CA PHE A 569 4.57 4.94 -11.45
C PHE A 569 4.45 6.35 -10.88
N THR A 570 3.92 6.44 -9.68
CA THR A 570 4.10 7.58 -8.77
C THR A 570 4.93 7.08 -7.59
N ILE A 571 6.15 7.57 -7.48
CA ILE A 571 7.11 7.15 -6.49
C ILE A 571 7.32 8.33 -5.54
N VAL A 572 6.98 8.16 -4.27
CA VAL A 572 7.20 9.20 -3.28
C VAL A 572 8.14 8.73 -2.19
N GLY A 573 9.03 9.60 -1.75
CA GLY A 573 9.99 9.25 -0.74
C GLY A 573 10.95 10.40 -0.43
N ASP A 574 11.87 10.11 0.47
CA ASP A 574 12.99 10.99 0.81
C ASP A 574 14.25 10.15 0.89
N ILE A 575 15.14 10.33 -0.07
CA ILE A 575 16.37 9.53 -0.14
C ILE A 575 17.26 9.73 1.10
N ALA A 576 17.17 10.89 1.75
CA ALA A 576 17.88 11.17 2.99
C ALA A 576 17.32 10.41 4.21
N GLN A 577 16.09 9.93 4.14
CA GLN A 577 15.45 9.10 5.17
C GLN A 577 15.69 7.60 4.98
N ALA A 578 16.45 7.19 3.98
CA ALA A 578 16.75 5.78 3.74
C ALA A 578 17.47 5.16 4.93
N SER A 579 16.91 4.09 5.48
CA SER A 579 17.47 3.35 6.60
C SER A 579 17.64 1.85 6.31
N SER A 580 17.05 1.34 5.23
CA SER A 580 17.26 -0.03 4.78
C SER A 580 18.70 -0.24 4.33
N ALA A 581 19.33 -1.32 4.77
CA ALA A 581 20.68 -1.68 4.31
C ALA A 581 20.75 -1.99 2.80
N ALA A 582 19.62 -2.24 2.16
CA ALA A 582 19.49 -2.49 0.72
C ALA A 582 19.06 -1.25 -0.07
N ALA A 583 18.87 -0.10 0.60
CA ALA A 583 18.43 1.14 -0.03
C ALA A 583 19.49 1.71 -0.98
N ALA A 584 19.03 2.41 -2.01
CA ALA A 584 19.91 3.15 -2.91
C ALA A 584 20.27 4.51 -2.30
N SER A 585 21.44 5.07 -2.67
CA SER A 585 21.88 6.39 -2.24
C SER A 585 21.30 7.52 -3.10
N SER A 586 20.68 7.21 -4.21
CA SER A 586 20.04 8.18 -5.11
C SER A 586 18.91 7.55 -5.90
N TRP A 587 17.95 8.36 -6.37
CA TRP A 587 16.88 7.91 -7.26
C TRP A 587 17.39 7.35 -8.57
N SER A 588 18.46 7.92 -9.13
CA SER A 588 19.11 7.38 -10.32
C SER A 588 19.63 5.97 -10.09
N GLN A 589 20.33 5.73 -8.99
CA GLN A 589 20.82 4.39 -8.65
C GLN A 589 19.68 3.38 -8.46
N ALA A 590 18.56 3.80 -7.87
CA ALA A 590 17.41 2.94 -7.65
C ALA A 590 16.69 2.55 -8.94
N LEU A 591 16.56 3.48 -9.89
CA LEU A 591 15.67 3.36 -11.04
C LEU A 591 16.37 3.09 -12.37
N GLU A 592 17.64 3.50 -12.53
CA GLU A 592 18.42 3.32 -13.76
C GLU A 592 18.41 1.88 -14.31
N PRO A 593 18.54 0.82 -13.48
CA PRO A 593 18.52 -0.57 -13.97
C PRO A 593 17.20 -0.95 -14.67
N PHE A 594 16.11 -0.22 -14.43
CA PHE A 594 14.76 -0.56 -14.87
C PHE A 594 14.19 0.36 -15.92
N VAL A 595 14.47 1.67 -15.82
CA VAL A 595 13.90 2.71 -16.69
C VAL A 595 14.94 3.61 -17.34
N GLY A 596 16.22 3.45 -16.98
CA GLY A 596 17.28 4.38 -17.40
C GLY A 596 17.00 5.78 -16.82
N GLU A 597 17.29 6.81 -17.57
CA GLU A 597 17.04 8.21 -17.19
C GLU A 597 15.58 8.67 -17.44
N ARG A 598 14.68 7.75 -17.81
CA ARG A 598 13.30 8.08 -18.16
C ARG A 598 12.40 8.17 -16.93
N PHE A 599 12.73 9.07 -16.02
CA PHE A 599 11.86 9.46 -14.92
C PHE A 599 11.92 10.98 -14.71
N THR A 600 10.85 11.53 -14.15
CA THR A 600 10.77 12.94 -13.78
C THR A 600 10.94 13.04 -12.27
N LEU A 601 11.85 13.90 -11.81
CA LEU A 601 12.04 14.21 -10.40
C LEU A 601 11.40 15.56 -10.09
N GLU A 602 10.52 15.59 -9.11
CA GLU A 602 9.88 16.78 -8.57
C GLU A 602 10.14 16.87 -7.08
N GLU A 603 10.35 18.08 -6.57
CA GLU A 603 10.68 18.31 -5.17
C GLU A 603 9.57 19.09 -4.47
N LEU A 604 9.17 18.62 -3.28
CA LEU A 604 8.32 19.34 -2.35
C LEU A 604 9.19 20.10 -1.36
N THR A 605 9.10 21.42 -1.38
CA THR A 605 10.00 22.34 -0.68
C THR A 605 9.45 22.88 0.64
N ILE A 606 8.15 22.67 0.91
CA ILE A 606 7.45 23.25 2.05
C ILE A 606 7.05 22.15 3.03
N ASN A 607 7.44 22.32 4.30
CA ASN A 607 7.04 21.45 5.40
C ASN A 607 5.85 22.05 6.14
N TYR A 608 4.71 21.39 6.05
CA TYR A 608 3.45 21.82 6.66
C TYR A 608 3.18 21.18 8.02
N ARG A 609 3.86 20.09 8.37
CA ARG A 609 3.53 19.24 9.52
C ARG A 609 4.40 19.48 10.73
N THR A 610 5.70 19.32 10.54
CA THR A 610 6.67 19.33 11.63
C THR A 610 6.98 20.78 12.01
N PRO A 611 6.89 21.16 13.31
CA PRO A 611 7.28 22.49 13.78
C PRO A 611 8.73 22.82 13.44
N ALA A 612 9.01 24.09 13.15
CA ALA A 612 10.33 24.56 12.71
C ALA A 612 11.45 24.11 13.67
N GLN A 613 11.28 24.29 14.98
CA GLN A 613 12.29 23.93 15.97
C GLN A 613 12.61 22.43 15.97
N ILE A 614 11.60 21.57 15.77
CA ILE A 614 11.81 20.12 15.72
C ILE A 614 12.50 19.75 14.40
N ALA A 615 12.11 20.36 13.30
CA ALA A 615 12.72 20.13 11.99
C ALA A 615 14.19 20.56 11.96
N GLU A 616 14.51 21.74 12.54
CA GLU A 616 15.86 22.25 12.66
C GLU A 616 16.75 21.33 13.51
N ALA A 617 16.24 20.85 14.66
CA ALA A 617 16.97 19.91 15.49
C ALA A 617 17.25 18.58 14.76
N ALA A 618 16.27 18.05 14.02
CA ALA A 618 16.45 16.82 13.24
C ALA A 618 17.52 17.00 12.13
N VAL A 619 17.48 18.14 11.42
CA VAL A 619 18.48 18.47 10.39
C VAL A 619 19.87 18.64 11.01
N SER A 620 19.97 19.30 12.18
CA SER A 620 21.23 19.51 12.89
C SER A 620 21.89 18.18 13.28
N VAL A 621 21.10 17.23 13.82
CA VAL A 621 21.56 15.86 14.14
C VAL A 621 22.03 15.11 12.90
N ALA A 622 21.27 15.18 11.80
CA ALA A 622 21.63 14.50 10.56
C ALA A 622 22.93 15.08 9.96
N GLN A 623 23.08 16.40 9.95
CA GLN A 623 24.29 17.07 9.47
C GLN A 623 25.51 16.77 10.34
N ALA A 624 25.34 16.71 11.67
CA ALA A 624 26.40 16.31 12.60
C ALA A 624 26.89 14.88 12.37
N ALA A 625 25.99 14.01 11.87
CA ALA A 625 26.32 12.64 11.44
C ALA A 625 26.88 12.55 10.00
N GLY A 626 27.09 13.69 9.32
CA GLY A 626 27.68 13.76 7.98
C GLY A 626 26.70 13.56 6.83
N TYR A 627 25.40 13.66 7.05
CA TYR A 627 24.39 13.54 5.99
C TYR A 627 24.08 14.91 5.37
N GLU A 628 24.03 14.96 4.04
CA GLU A 628 23.52 16.12 3.29
C GLU A 628 22.00 16.07 3.29
N VAL A 629 21.36 16.83 4.15
CA VAL A 629 19.90 16.92 4.23
C VAL A 629 19.47 18.32 3.79
N SER A 630 18.62 18.42 2.78
CA SER A 630 17.93 19.68 2.46
C SER A 630 16.75 19.86 3.42
N ALA A 631 16.75 20.95 4.17
CA ALA A 631 15.68 21.30 5.08
C ALA A 631 14.53 21.96 4.30
N PRO A 632 13.33 21.35 4.19
CA PRO A 632 12.19 22.04 3.64
C PRO A 632 11.78 23.20 4.57
N ARG A 633 11.33 24.30 3.98
CA ARG A 633 10.88 25.48 4.72
C ARG A 633 9.64 25.11 5.56
N ALA A 634 9.76 25.16 6.88
CA ALA A 634 8.64 24.95 7.79
C ALA A 634 7.70 26.18 7.81
N VAL A 635 6.38 25.93 7.69
CA VAL A 635 5.34 26.96 7.78
C VAL A 635 4.89 27.19 9.24
N ARG A 636 5.08 26.16 10.09
CA ARG A 636 4.65 26.20 11.50
C ARG A 636 5.82 26.51 12.42
N GLU A 637 5.66 27.54 13.24
CA GLU A 637 6.47 27.70 14.44
C GLU A 637 5.87 26.86 15.57
N GLY A 638 6.72 26.06 16.25
CA GLY A 638 6.31 25.27 17.40
C GLY A 638 6.22 26.15 18.65
N GLN A 639 5.35 25.75 19.60
CA GLN A 639 5.31 26.40 20.91
C GLN A 639 6.39 25.88 21.86
N TRP A 640 6.94 24.69 21.56
CA TRP A 640 7.92 24.01 22.42
C TRP A 640 9.14 23.53 21.61
N PRO A 641 10.36 23.86 22.05
CA PRO A 641 11.57 23.25 21.52
C PRO A 641 11.64 21.77 21.92
N PRO A 642 12.43 20.94 21.23
CA PRO A 642 12.71 19.58 21.66
C PRO A 642 13.21 19.54 23.10
N GLN A 643 12.67 18.63 23.93
CA GLN A 643 13.05 18.46 25.31
C GLN A 643 14.01 17.27 25.46
N VAL A 644 15.14 17.51 26.13
CA VAL A 644 16.20 16.52 26.33
C VAL A 644 16.26 16.14 27.80
N HIS A 645 16.18 14.83 28.08
CA HIS A 645 16.25 14.24 29.41
C HIS A 645 17.45 13.29 29.45
N GLU A 646 18.60 13.81 29.87
CA GLU A 646 19.80 13.00 30.03
C GLU A 646 19.82 12.40 31.47
N VAL A 647 19.82 11.06 31.53
CA VAL A 647 19.73 10.30 32.78
C VAL A 647 20.67 9.10 32.78
N ALA A 648 20.94 8.50 33.95
CA ALA A 648 21.72 7.27 34.00
C ALA A 648 21.02 6.12 33.23
N ALA A 649 21.77 5.22 32.59
CA ALA A 649 21.25 4.15 31.74
C ALA A 649 20.19 3.28 32.44
N GLU A 650 20.36 3.01 33.74
CA GLU A 650 19.40 2.25 34.56
C GLU A 650 18.09 2.99 34.81
N SER A 651 18.05 4.32 34.68
CA SER A 651 16.88 5.16 34.93
C SER A 651 16.11 5.54 33.66
N VAL A 652 16.61 5.19 32.48
CA VAL A 652 16.02 5.60 31.19
C VAL A 652 14.58 5.16 31.06
N VAL A 653 14.26 3.90 31.39
CA VAL A 653 12.90 3.38 31.30
C VAL A 653 11.95 4.04 32.27
N GLU A 654 12.40 4.29 33.50
CA GLU A 654 11.61 4.98 34.54
C GLU A 654 11.33 6.43 34.12
N GLN A 655 12.35 7.15 33.65
CA GLN A 655 12.20 8.51 33.14
C GLN A 655 11.25 8.56 31.92
N THR A 656 11.34 7.57 31.01
CA THR A 656 10.40 7.46 29.88
C THR A 656 8.96 7.34 30.36
N VAL A 657 8.68 6.50 31.37
CA VAL A 657 7.33 6.36 31.94
C VAL A 657 6.88 7.67 32.60
N SER A 658 7.79 8.41 33.28
CA SER A 658 7.46 9.71 33.86
C SER A 658 7.04 10.72 32.80
N VAL A 659 7.82 10.87 31.71
CA VAL A 659 7.52 11.77 30.60
C VAL A 659 6.20 11.41 29.94
N VAL A 660 5.96 10.13 29.67
CA VAL A 660 4.69 9.66 29.09
C VAL A 660 3.53 9.99 30.01
N SER A 661 3.69 9.81 31.33
CA SER A 661 2.63 10.09 32.30
C SER A 661 2.29 11.59 32.38
N GLU A 662 3.29 12.44 32.30
CA GLU A 662 3.13 13.90 32.24
C GLU A 662 2.36 14.29 30.95
N GLU A 663 2.73 13.73 29.82
CA GLU A 663 2.06 14.02 28.54
C GLU A 663 0.62 13.48 28.50
N VAL A 664 0.35 12.30 29.04
CA VAL A 664 -1.01 11.76 29.18
C VAL A 664 -1.89 12.67 30.02
N ALA A 665 -1.33 13.27 31.11
CA ALA A 665 -2.07 14.17 32.00
C ALA A 665 -2.35 15.54 31.36
N HIS A 666 -1.42 16.08 30.58
CA HIS A 666 -1.50 17.45 30.06
C HIS A 666 -2.12 17.54 28.64
N SER A 667 -2.00 16.50 27.83
CA SER A 667 -2.33 16.57 26.40
C SER A 667 -3.81 16.36 26.06
N GLY A 668 -4.66 16.01 27.03
CA GLY A 668 -6.11 15.91 26.85
C GLY A 668 -6.54 14.94 25.72
N GLY A 669 -5.83 13.80 25.58
CA GLY A 669 -6.14 12.78 24.59
C GLY A 669 -5.29 12.83 23.29
N ALA A 670 -4.16 13.52 23.29
CA ALA A 670 -3.19 13.50 22.20
C ALA A 670 -2.59 12.10 21.99
N LEU A 671 -2.25 11.76 20.76
CA LEU A 671 -1.60 10.49 20.40
C LEU A 671 -0.10 10.58 20.72
N ILE A 672 0.40 9.65 21.52
CA ILE A 672 1.79 9.62 22.00
C ILE A 672 2.51 8.41 21.42
N GLY A 673 3.60 8.63 20.68
CA GLY A 673 4.49 7.59 20.19
C GLY A 673 5.75 7.49 21.06
N VAL A 674 6.04 6.31 21.60
CA VAL A 674 7.30 6.02 22.31
C VAL A 674 8.15 5.17 21.37
N VAL A 675 9.22 5.75 20.84
CA VAL A 675 10.11 5.08 19.90
C VAL A 675 11.38 4.64 20.63
N CYS A 676 11.67 3.34 20.59
CA CYS A 676 12.79 2.77 21.32
C CYS A 676 13.60 1.77 20.49
N PRO A 677 14.89 1.56 20.80
CA PRO A 677 15.69 0.51 20.19
C PRO A 677 15.05 -0.88 20.38
N PRO A 678 15.21 -1.82 19.42
CA PRO A 678 14.68 -3.18 19.54
C PRO A 678 15.11 -3.89 20.84
N SER A 679 16.30 -3.62 21.34
CA SER A 679 16.85 -4.18 22.60
C SER A 679 16.06 -3.74 23.84
N LEU A 680 15.50 -2.54 23.85
CA LEU A 680 14.72 -1.97 24.96
C LEU A 680 13.21 -2.08 24.78
N TYR A 681 12.74 -2.53 23.62
CA TYR A 681 11.33 -2.53 23.26
C TYR A 681 10.45 -3.27 24.28
N VAL A 682 10.79 -4.51 24.60
CA VAL A 682 9.98 -5.33 25.51
C VAL A 682 9.90 -4.72 26.91
N GLN A 683 11.04 -4.24 27.42
CA GLN A 683 11.11 -3.64 28.76
C GLN A 683 10.31 -2.33 28.81
N THR A 684 10.48 -1.46 27.82
CA THR A 684 9.78 -0.17 27.73
C THR A 684 8.29 -0.38 27.58
N ALA A 685 7.86 -1.29 26.66
CA ALA A 685 6.46 -1.59 26.44
C ALA A 685 5.77 -2.12 27.71
N GLN A 686 6.43 -3.02 28.44
CA GLN A 686 5.91 -3.54 29.72
C GLN A 686 5.82 -2.45 30.80
N ALA A 687 6.81 -1.56 30.89
CA ALA A 687 6.81 -0.49 31.86
C ALA A 687 5.70 0.53 31.61
N VAL A 688 5.56 0.98 30.36
CA VAL A 688 4.51 1.91 29.93
C VAL A 688 3.12 1.26 30.08
N ALA A 689 2.94 0.00 29.70
CA ALA A 689 1.67 -0.71 29.86
C ALA A 689 1.27 -0.92 31.33
N ARG A 690 2.22 -1.09 32.25
CA ARG A 690 1.92 -1.17 33.69
C ARG A 690 1.41 0.16 34.24
N ALA A 691 1.95 1.28 33.76
CA ALA A 691 1.54 2.61 34.19
C ALA A 691 0.22 3.07 33.53
N HIS A 692 -0.06 2.63 32.31
CA HIS A 692 -1.18 3.09 31.46
C HIS A 692 -1.89 1.93 30.76
N ALA A 693 -2.33 0.90 31.50
CA ALA A 693 -2.88 -0.37 30.95
C ALA A 693 -4.03 -0.16 29.95
N ASP A 694 -4.95 0.76 30.24
CA ASP A 694 -6.14 1.01 29.42
C ASP A 694 -5.87 1.95 28.21
N ARG A 695 -4.64 2.43 28.03
CA ARG A 695 -4.28 3.46 27.03
C ARG A 695 -3.11 3.06 26.16
N THR A 696 -2.45 1.94 26.48
CA THR A 696 -1.23 1.51 25.78
C THR A 696 -1.53 0.41 24.78
N GLY A 697 -1.04 0.58 23.55
CA GLY A 697 -1.17 -0.37 22.47
C GLY A 697 0.13 -0.60 21.70
N THR A 698 0.01 -1.46 20.68
CA THR A 698 1.06 -1.76 19.70
C THR A 698 0.73 -1.11 18.36
N ALA A 699 1.63 -1.19 17.40
CA ALA A 699 1.38 -0.73 16.03
C ALA A 699 0.08 -1.31 15.42
N GLN A 700 -0.31 -2.53 15.82
CA GLN A 700 -1.53 -3.19 15.33
C GLN A 700 -2.82 -2.64 15.97
N THR A 701 -2.73 -2.08 17.18
CA THR A 701 -3.84 -1.48 17.92
C THR A 701 -3.79 0.05 17.95
N ALA A 702 -3.00 0.65 17.06
CA ALA A 702 -2.72 2.10 17.00
C ALA A 702 -3.98 2.98 16.95
N LEU A 703 -5.11 2.45 16.46
CA LEU A 703 -6.34 3.19 16.29
C LEU A 703 -7.21 3.29 17.57
N GLU A 704 -6.90 2.50 18.58
CA GLU A 704 -7.72 2.33 19.78
C GLU A 704 -7.02 2.85 21.05
N ASN A 705 -5.72 3.14 20.95
CA ASN A 705 -4.90 3.46 22.12
C ASN A 705 -4.24 4.82 22.00
N GLN A 706 -4.13 5.53 23.12
CA GLN A 706 -3.52 6.85 23.21
C GLN A 706 -1.98 6.80 23.19
N VAL A 707 -1.38 5.75 23.73
CA VAL A 707 0.07 5.58 23.84
C VAL A 707 0.49 4.35 23.05
N LEU A 708 1.44 4.51 22.13
CA LEU A 708 1.99 3.43 21.32
C LEU A 708 3.48 3.30 21.59
N VAL A 709 3.94 2.09 21.93
CA VAL A 709 5.37 1.79 22.01
C VAL A 709 5.78 1.08 20.73
N LEU A 710 6.80 1.60 20.06
CA LEU A 710 7.17 1.26 18.70
C LEU A 710 8.68 1.16 18.53
N THR A 711 9.12 0.35 17.61
CA THR A 711 10.45 0.45 17.03
C THR A 711 10.51 1.55 15.97
N PRO A 712 11.69 2.08 15.59
CA PRO A 712 11.79 3.05 14.49
C PRO A 712 11.14 2.58 13.18
N TRP A 713 11.27 1.31 12.87
CA TRP A 713 10.64 0.70 11.69
C TRP A 713 9.10 0.76 11.73
N GLU A 714 8.51 0.45 12.87
CA GLU A 714 7.05 0.50 13.06
C GLU A 714 6.50 1.93 13.07
N ALA A 715 7.32 2.91 13.47
CA ALA A 715 6.97 4.33 13.49
C ALA A 715 7.00 4.98 12.10
N LYS A 716 7.60 4.34 11.08
CA LYS A 716 7.67 4.88 9.71
C LYS A 716 6.28 5.07 9.12
N GLY A 717 6.05 6.25 8.55
CA GLY A 717 4.78 6.62 7.95
C GLY A 717 3.67 7.01 8.94
N LEU A 718 3.83 6.72 10.24
CA LEU A 718 2.87 7.14 11.26
C LEU A 718 3.13 8.58 11.74
N GLU A 719 2.11 9.19 12.33
CA GLU A 719 2.16 10.56 12.86
C GLU A 719 1.62 10.59 14.29
N PHE A 720 2.27 11.35 15.15
CA PHE A 720 1.92 11.50 16.57
C PHE A 720 1.84 12.97 16.95
N ASP A 721 1.01 13.31 17.94
CA ASP A 721 1.05 14.64 18.53
C ASP A 721 2.34 14.84 19.33
N VAL A 722 2.72 13.81 20.10
CA VAL A 722 3.92 13.78 20.93
C VAL A 722 4.75 12.55 20.60
N VAL A 723 6.07 12.71 20.50
CA VAL A 723 7.00 11.59 20.40
C VAL A 723 8.01 11.63 21.54
N VAL A 724 8.24 10.46 22.15
CA VAL A 724 9.27 10.22 23.13
C VAL A 724 10.28 9.23 22.55
N ILE A 725 11.50 9.69 22.25
CA ILE A 725 12.58 8.85 21.75
C ILE A 725 13.42 8.35 22.91
N VAL A 726 13.57 7.05 23.02
CA VAL A 726 14.32 6.36 24.07
C VAL A 726 15.71 5.99 23.54
N GLU A 727 16.77 6.34 24.26
CA GLU A 727 18.17 6.09 23.91
C GLU A 727 18.51 6.49 22.46
N PRO A 728 18.40 7.80 22.11
CA PRO A 728 18.55 8.26 20.72
C PRO A 728 19.93 7.95 20.12
N GLN A 729 21.01 7.95 20.90
CA GLN A 729 22.33 7.57 20.40
C GLN A 729 22.42 6.09 20.07
N GLN A 730 21.72 5.23 20.83
CA GLN A 730 21.72 3.78 20.55
C GLN A 730 21.02 3.46 19.23
N LEU A 731 20.02 4.26 18.80
CA LEU A 731 19.41 4.07 17.48
C LEU A 731 20.41 4.26 16.33
N ILE A 732 21.37 5.17 16.49
CA ILE A 732 22.47 5.36 15.54
C ILE A 732 23.46 4.20 15.63
N ASP A 733 23.85 3.82 16.85
CA ASP A 733 24.82 2.75 17.09
C ASP A 733 24.30 1.39 16.56
N ASP A 734 23.02 1.06 16.77
CA ASP A 734 22.37 -0.15 16.28
C ASP A 734 22.22 -0.18 14.73
N ALA A 735 22.29 0.99 14.09
CA ALA A 735 22.23 1.15 12.65
C ALA A 735 23.61 1.34 11.96
N ASP A 736 24.70 0.86 12.61
CA ASP A 736 26.07 0.98 12.11
C ASP A 736 26.49 2.44 11.83
N GLY A 737 25.98 3.39 12.61
CA GLY A 737 26.24 4.82 12.48
C GLY A 737 25.27 5.55 11.53
N ALA A 738 24.30 4.86 10.93
CA ALA A 738 23.29 5.49 10.08
C ALA A 738 22.25 6.25 10.93
N VAL A 739 22.05 7.53 10.62
CA VAL A 739 21.14 8.41 11.37
C VAL A 739 19.68 8.30 10.92
N GLY A 740 19.38 7.58 9.83
CA GLY A 740 18.07 7.56 9.20
C GLY A 740 16.92 7.21 10.14
N ASP A 741 17.07 6.18 10.98
CA ASP A 741 16.03 5.75 11.93
C ASP A 741 15.75 6.80 13.01
N LEU A 742 16.79 7.49 13.50
CA LEU A 742 16.65 8.60 14.45
C LEU A 742 16.01 9.81 13.77
N TYR A 743 16.47 10.19 12.58
CA TYR A 743 15.95 11.32 11.82
C TYR A 743 14.45 11.14 11.49
N VAL A 744 14.06 9.93 11.08
CA VAL A 744 12.65 9.58 10.88
C VAL A 744 11.87 9.73 12.17
N SER A 745 12.37 9.20 13.28
CA SER A 745 11.69 9.25 14.60
C SER A 745 11.52 10.68 15.09
N MET A 746 12.55 11.53 14.95
CA MET A 746 12.51 12.95 15.31
C MET A 746 11.50 13.76 14.50
N THR A 747 11.14 13.32 13.32
CA THR A 747 10.24 14.04 12.40
C THR A 747 8.81 13.49 12.42
N ARG A 748 8.48 12.54 13.30
CA ARG A 748 7.11 12.00 13.49
C ARG A 748 6.19 12.91 14.33
N PRO A 749 6.67 13.73 15.28
CA PRO A 749 5.77 14.56 16.08
C PRO A 749 5.22 15.74 15.29
N THR A 750 3.99 16.11 15.64
CA THR A 750 3.32 17.31 15.09
C THR A 750 3.29 18.45 16.10
N GLN A 751 3.60 18.18 17.39
CA GLN A 751 3.57 19.20 18.44
C GLN A 751 4.81 19.17 19.34
N ARG A 752 5.16 18.03 19.95
CA ARG A 752 6.22 17.93 20.96
C ARG A 752 7.16 16.75 20.72
N LEU A 753 8.44 16.97 20.99
CA LEU A 753 9.48 15.96 20.93
C LEU A 753 10.22 15.90 22.26
N HIS A 754 10.30 14.70 22.85
CA HIS A 754 11.11 14.38 23.98
C HIS A 754 12.19 13.36 23.59
N MET A 755 13.39 13.52 24.13
CA MET A 755 14.47 12.56 24.01
C MET A 755 14.94 12.17 25.39
N VAL A 756 14.89 10.88 25.69
CA VAL A 756 15.25 10.30 26.98
C VAL A 756 16.39 9.31 26.78
N GLY A 757 17.54 9.53 27.35
CA GLY A 757 18.66 8.61 27.16
C GLY A 757 19.84 8.88 28.06
N SER A 758 20.78 7.94 28.04
CA SER A 758 22.05 8.04 28.78
C SER A 758 23.13 8.76 27.98
N ARG A 759 22.97 8.81 26.65
CA ARG A 759 23.85 9.55 25.73
C ARG A 759 22.99 10.24 24.67
N MET A 760 23.31 11.48 24.38
CA MET A 760 22.64 12.25 23.34
C MET A 760 23.48 12.31 22.07
N PRO A 761 22.86 12.31 20.89
CA PRO A 761 23.57 12.44 19.62
C PRO A 761 24.14 13.86 19.46
N ALA A 762 25.22 13.97 18.70
CA ALA A 762 25.80 15.25 18.33
C ALA A 762 24.79 16.06 17.49
N GLY A 763 24.79 17.39 17.68
CA GLY A 763 23.90 18.30 16.94
C GLY A 763 22.56 18.62 17.61
N LEU A 764 22.32 18.07 18.80
CA LEU A 764 21.18 18.40 19.65
C LEU A 764 21.44 19.64 20.49
#